data_f317b9e537fe4ea418c24bc8627b88e6
#
_entry.id   f317b9e537fe4ea418c24bc8627b88e6
#
_cell.length_a   1.000
_cell.length_b   1.000
_cell.length_c   1.000
_cell.angle_alpha   90.00
_cell.angle_beta   90.00
_cell.angle_gamma   90.00
#
_symmetry.space_group_name_H-M   'P 1'
#
loop_
_entity.id
_entity.type
_entity.pdbx_description
1 polymer ?
#
loop_
_entity_poly.entity_id
_entity_poly.type
_entity_poly.pdbx_seq_one_letter_code
_entity_poly.pdbx_strand_id
1 'polypeptide(L)'
;MTAKFQSGASQIPDSTPQSSLPQIEFGREICCSLANAEQREWLVTNRIGGYASGTVAGLATRRYHGLLIAALKPPLGRTLLVAKMEETVEYGGAKHALSANRWADGAVSPQGYVFVERFRLEGTTPVWTFAHADERLEKRVWMQAGANTTFVQYALISSSGPLELELKVFVNYRDYHAVTHAGDWQMQVERTEHGLRIVAFEGATPFYLSALTGAAPAHVWYRNFDLSLERYRGLEDREDHLHAGTFHASLREGESITIAFSTESNAELDGTKAYQQHLARQQDLLDRWNTAQPEGAKVAPPWAKQLVLAADQFIVKRPLQDEPGACSVIAGYPWFGDWGRDTMVALPGLTLTTGRSELARSILRTFGRFVDRGMLPNVFPDAGETPAYNTVDATLWYFEASRQYFAATGDKQFVQELFPVLADIIEWHQRGTRFGIRVDPNDGLLYAGQPGVQLTWMDAKVGDWVVTPRTGKPVEVNALWLNALVTIAQFARALGRRTEAYEYLAKCAREGFARFWNHSANYCFDVIDGPEPCDSSLRPNQIFAVSLPESPLTAEQQRAVVDACTRHLLTSYGLRSLASGHANYQGHYAGGPRERDAAYHQGTVWGWLLGPFVLAHLRVYNDPVRAASFLEPFANHLRSYGLGTAGEIFDGDAPFAPRGCIAQAWTVGELLRAWTATAAAATGRTKTLMSAAAGRGGQVNRAGT
;
A
#
# COMPACT_ATOMS: atom_id res chain seq x y z
N MET A 1 49.36 -4.78 20.09
CA MET A 1 49.46 -3.89 18.90
C MET A 1 48.07 -3.37 18.62
N THR A 2 47.79 -2.18 19.11
CA THR A 2 46.52 -1.46 18.87
C THR A 2 46.56 -0.90 17.44
N ALA A 3 45.82 -1.52 16.54
CA ALA A 3 45.64 -0.99 15.22
C ALA A 3 44.81 0.32 15.35
N LYS A 4 45.40 1.44 14.97
CA LYS A 4 44.67 2.71 14.81
C LYS A 4 43.76 2.55 13.62
N PHE A 5 42.44 2.43 13.87
CA PHE A 5 41.41 2.56 12.84
C PHE A 5 41.40 4.02 12.39
N GLN A 6 41.57 4.27 11.09
CA GLN A 6 41.33 5.58 10.50
C GLN A 6 39.85 5.92 10.62
N SER A 7 39.50 7.13 11.05
CA SER A 7 38.11 7.62 11.14
C SER A 7 37.56 7.77 9.75
N GLY A 8 36.67 6.84 9.34
CA GLY A 8 35.89 6.94 8.11
C GLY A 8 34.64 7.80 8.28
N ALA A 9 34.65 8.77 9.19
CA ALA A 9 33.51 9.67 9.43
C ALA A 9 33.47 10.76 8.36
N SER A 10 32.26 10.99 7.79
CA SER A 10 31.96 12.08 6.87
C SER A 10 31.36 13.28 7.62
N GLN A 11 31.67 14.51 7.20
CA GLN A 11 31.05 15.71 7.78
C GLN A 11 29.58 15.86 7.32
N ILE A 12 28.73 16.27 8.25
CA ILE A 12 27.35 16.67 7.91
C ILE A 12 27.42 18.02 7.20
N PRO A 13 26.77 18.21 6.02
CA PRO A 13 26.71 19.53 5.38
C PRO A 13 26.07 20.56 6.31
N ASP A 14 26.71 21.72 6.48
CA ASP A 14 26.14 22.87 7.19
C ASP A 14 24.77 23.24 6.55
N SER A 15 23.73 23.33 7.38
CA SER A 15 22.35 23.67 7.03
C SER A 15 21.74 22.80 5.92
N THR A 16 21.16 21.66 6.28
CA THR A 16 20.11 21.05 5.45
C THR A 16 18.95 22.07 5.35
N PRO A 17 18.54 22.53 4.15
CA PRO A 17 17.35 23.37 4.02
C PRO A 17 16.20 22.63 4.69
N GLN A 18 15.36 23.31 5.48
CA GLN A 18 14.14 22.71 6.02
C GLN A 18 13.44 21.99 4.88
N SER A 19 13.36 20.68 4.96
CA SER A 19 12.79 19.83 3.92
C SER A 19 11.34 20.27 3.65
N SER A 20 11.01 20.54 2.39
CA SER A 20 9.62 20.84 1.97
C SER A 20 8.74 19.57 2.00
N LEU A 21 9.30 18.43 2.37
CA LEU A 21 8.61 17.15 2.49
C LEU A 21 7.63 17.15 3.67
N PRO A 22 6.52 16.42 3.56
CA PRO A 22 5.61 16.26 4.69
C PRO A 22 6.31 15.51 5.82
N GLN A 23 5.95 15.84 7.06
CA GLN A 23 6.54 15.25 8.26
C GLN A 23 5.46 14.72 9.22
N ILE A 24 5.76 13.57 9.83
CA ILE A 24 5.03 13.01 10.97
C ILE A 24 6.01 12.96 12.13
N GLU A 25 5.66 13.53 13.27
CA GLU A 25 6.59 13.63 14.41
C GLU A 25 5.91 13.18 15.71
N PHE A 26 6.73 12.54 16.58
CA PHE A 26 6.35 12.13 17.95
C PHE A 26 7.47 12.50 18.92
N GLY A 27 7.11 13.00 20.07
CA GLY A 27 8.00 13.23 21.21
C GLY A 27 8.07 12.03 22.15
N ARG A 28 8.67 12.27 23.32
CA ARG A 28 8.91 11.24 24.34
C ARG A 28 7.64 10.54 24.84
N GLU A 29 6.51 11.23 24.85
CA GLU A 29 5.21 10.69 25.28
C GLU A 29 4.77 9.46 24.45
N ILE A 30 5.17 9.38 23.20
CA ILE A 30 4.96 8.21 22.33
C ILE A 30 6.21 7.34 22.31
N CYS A 31 7.38 7.92 22.05
CA CYS A 31 8.61 7.16 21.79
C CYS A 31 9.06 6.36 23.01
N CYS A 32 8.95 6.91 24.23
CA CYS A 32 9.32 6.24 25.48
C CYS A 32 8.22 5.36 26.08
N SER A 33 7.04 5.31 25.46
CA SER A 33 5.97 4.37 25.81
C SER A 33 6.02 3.15 24.91
N LEU A 34 6.46 2.02 25.44
CA LEU A 34 6.60 0.79 24.65
C LEU A 34 5.31 0.43 23.92
N ALA A 35 4.17 0.44 24.61
CA ALA A 35 2.87 0.10 24.04
C ALA A 35 2.45 1.03 22.88
N ASN A 36 2.83 2.31 22.93
CA ASN A 36 2.55 3.26 21.86
C ASN A 36 3.56 3.16 20.71
N ALA A 37 4.83 2.99 21.01
CA ALA A 37 5.92 2.99 20.04
C ALA A 37 5.96 1.69 19.21
N GLU A 38 5.65 0.52 19.81
CA GLU A 38 5.63 -0.77 19.11
C GLU A 38 4.45 -0.94 18.14
N GLN A 39 3.35 -0.18 18.31
CA GLN A 39 2.19 -0.22 17.42
C GLN A 39 2.39 0.63 16.17
N ARG A 40 3.40 1.49 16.13
CA ARG A 40 3.68 2.40 15.02
C ARG A 40 4.78 1.82 14.16
N GLU A 41 4.38 1.33 12.99
CA GLU A 41 5.26 0.64 12.05
C GLU A 41 5.66 1.58 10.90
N TRP A 42 6.94 1.66 10.60
CA TRP A 42 7.48 2.39 9.46
C TRP A 42 7.81 1.45 8.30
N LEU A 43 7.80 1.98 7.08
CA LEU A 43 8.08 1.24 5.85
C LEU A 43 8.92 2.10 4.90
N VAL A 44 10.00 1.52 4.35
CA VAL A 44 10.73 2.05 3.20
C VAL A 44 10.88 0.97 2.14
N THR A 45 10.84 1.34 0.85
CA THR A 45 10.84 0.39 -0.28
C THR A 45 11.88 0.76 -1.34
N ASN A 46 12.27 -0.22 -2.16
CA ASN A 46 13.31 -0.05 -3.18
C ASN A 46 12.79 -0.07 -4.62
N ARG A 47 11.48 -0.13 -4.86
CA ARG A 47 10.84 -0.19 -6.19
C ARG A 47 11.14 -1.43 -7.04
N ILE A 48 11.70 -2.46 -6.45
CA ILE A 48 11.89 -3.78 -7.08
C ILE A 48 11.30 -4.91 -6.23
N GLY A 49 10.43 -4.56 -5.25
CA GLY A 49 9.73 -5.50 -4.38
C GLY A 49 10.38 -5.70 -3.01
N GLY A 50 11.65 -5.33 -2.83
CA GLY A 50 12.32 -5.33 -1.52
C GLY A 50 11.89 -4.14 -0.65
N TYR A 51 12.04 -4.30 0.67
CA TYR A 51 11.66 -3.28 1.64
C TYR A 51 12.46 -3.41 2.94
N ALA A 52 12.40 -2.37 3.78
CA ALA A 52 12.74 -2.42 5.19
C ALA A 52 11.56 -1.89 6.01
N SER A 53 11.33 -2.48 7.18
CA SER A 53 10.22 -2.14 8.07
C SER A 53 10.56 -2.49 9.52
N GLY A 54 9.96 -1.78 10.44
CA GLY A 54 10.11 -2.01 11.88
C GLY A 54 9.21 -1.08 12.67
N THR A 55 9.39 -1.04 13.99
CA THR A 55 8.61 -0.20 14.89
C THR A 55 9.39 1.04 15.32
N VAL A 56 8.68 2.07 15.80
CA VAL A 56 9.29 3.25 16.44
C VAL A 56 10.11 2.85 17.67
N ALA A 57 9.68 1.81 18.41
CA ALA A 57 10.39 1.26 19.56
C ALA A 57 11.71 0.54 19.21
N GLY A 58 11.94 0.23 17.91
CA GLY A 58 13.14 -0.48 17.44
C GLY A 58 13.13 -1.99 17.70
N LEU A 59 12.09 -2.57 18.29
CA LEU A 59 11.90 -4.02 18.43
C LEU A 59 11.06 -4.58 17.28
N ALA A 60 11.26 -5.84 16.92
CA ALA A 60 10.45 -6.56 15.97
C ALA A 60 9.18 -7.09 16.65
N THR A 61 8.01 -6.92 15.99
CA THR A 61 6.74 -7.47 16.42
C THR A 61 6.19 -8.47 15.39
N ARG A 62 6.74 -8.45 14.17
CA ARG A 62 6.37 -9.31 13.04
C ARG A 62 7.58 -10.00 12.44
N ARG A 63 7.39 -11.17 11.86
CA ARG A 63 8.40 -11.84 11.00
C ARG A 63 8.80 -11.01 9.79
N TYR A 64 7.98 -10.04 9.43
CA TYR A 64 8.16 -9.14 8.28
C TYR A 64 8.98 -7.89 8.61
N HIS A 65 9.39 -7.69 9.86
CA HIS A 65 10.32 -6.62 10.22
C HIS A 65 11.75 -6.99 9.87
N GLY A 66 12.50 -6.06 9.32
CA GLY A 66 13.87 -6.22 8.94
C GLY A 66 14.46 -4.97 8.31
N LEU A 67 15.77 -4.85 8.32
CA LEU A 67 16.52 -3.77 7.67
C LEU A 67 16.79 -4.06 6.19
N LEU A 68 16.77 -5.34 5.77
CA LEU A 68 16.81 -5.72 4.35
C LEU A 68 16.00 -6.98 4.13
N ILE A 69 14.80 -6.81 3.61
CA ILE A 69 14.00 -7.87 2.97
C ILE A 69 14.19 -7.67 1.46
N ALA A 70 15.08 -8.47 0.87
CA ALA A 70 15.48 -8.34 -0.52
C ALA A 70 14.53 -9.10 -1.45
N ALA A 71 14.16 -8.51 -2.58
CA ALA A 71 13.52 -9.24 -3.67
C ALA A 71 14.61 -9.90 -4.52
N LEU A 72 14.90 -11.18 -4.31
CA LEU A 72 15.97 -11.89 -5.03
C LEU A 72 15.61 -12.24 -6.47
N LYS A 73 14.33 -12.20 -6.81
CA LYS A 73 13.77 -12.36 -8.17
C LYS A 73 12.73 -11.25 -8.42
N PRO A 74 13.15 -9.98 -8.61
CA PRO A 74 12.23 -8.85 -8.63
C PRO A 74 11.00 -9.02 -9.53
N PRO A 75 9.80 -8.69 -9.01
CA PRO A 75 9.46 -8.20 -7.66
C PRO A 75 9.26 -9.30 -6.62
N LEU A 76 9.60 -10.54 -6.94
CA LEU A 76 9.34 -11.79 -6.22
C LEU A 76 10.55 -12.26 -5.40
N GLY A 77 10.36 -13.36 -4.66
CA GLY A 77 11.43 -14.01 -3.89
C GLY A 77 11.91 -13.15 -2.73
N ARG A 78 11.00 -12.55 -1.97
CA ARG A 78 11.32 -11.72 -0.81
C ARG A 78 11.96 -12.57 0.28
N THR A 79 13.19 -12.22 0.61
CA THR A 79 14.04 -12.95 1.56
C THR A 79 14.57 -11.98 2.62
N LEU A 80 14.38 -12.31 3.90
CA LEU A 80 15.01 -11.56 5.00
C LEU A 80 16.51 -11.87 5.00
N LEU A 81 17.32 -10.84 4.79
CA LEU A 81 18.80 -10.92 4.81
C LEU A 81 19.37 -10.23 6.04
N VAL A 82 18.89 -9.02 6.37
CA VAL A 82 19.33 -8.28 7.57
C VAL A 82 18.10 -8.00 8.43
N ALA A 83 18.09 -8.60 9.60
CA ALA A 83 16.95 -8.50 10.51
C ALA A 83 16.98 -7.18 11.29
N LYS A 84 18.08 -6.87 11.93
CA LYS A 84 18.22 -5.67 12.77
C LYS A 84 19.67 -5.31 13.02
N MET A 85 19.86 -4.15 13.63
CA MET A 85 21.11 -3.70 14.20
C MET A 85 20.91 -3.38 15.67
N GLU A 86 21.88 -3.74 16.51
CA GLU A 86 21.91 -3.33 17.92
C GLU A 86 22.99 -2.30 18.12
N GLU A 87 22.56 -1.16 18.62
CA GLU A 87 23.36 0.00 18.86
C GLU A 87 23.76 0.08 20.35
N THR A 88 25.06 0.26 20.62
CA THR A 88 25.55 0.63 21.94
C THR A 88 26.44 1.87 21.79
N VAL A 89 26.16 2.88 22.59
CA VAL A 89 26.99 4.10 22.68
C VAL A 89 27.79 4.10 23.96
N GLU A 90 29.06 4.59 23.89
CA GLU A 90 29.85 4.90 25.04
C GLU A 90 30.19 6.39 25.01
N TYR A 91 29.76 7.12 26.03
CA TYR A 91 29.96 8.55 26.17
C TYR A 91 30.26 8.91 27.61
N GLY A 92 31.32 9.71 27.84
CA GLY A 92 31.75 10.09 29.18
C GLY A 92 32.12 8.91 30.09
N GLY A 93 32.48 7.75 29.52
CA GLY A 93 32.80 6.51 30.24
C GLY A 93 31.58 5.67 30.64
N ALA A 94 30.34 6.08 30.28
CA ALA A 94 29.12 5.32 30.48
C ALA A 94 28.64 4.66 29.18
N LYS A 95 28.16 3.41 29.27
CA LYS A 95 27.63 2.64 28.11
C LYS A 95 26.10 2.56 28.16
N HIS A 96 25.48 2.86 27.04
CA HIS A 96 24.01 2.79 26.87
C HIS A 96 23.66 2.01 25.61
N ALA A 97 22.77 1.01 25.76
CA ALA A 97 22.19 0.30 24.63
C ALA A 97 20.98 1.11 24.11
N LEU A 98 20.98 1.45 22.82
CA LEU A 98 19.89 2.20 22.16
C LEU A 98 18.90 1.29 21.45
N SER A 99 19.19 0.00 21.32
CA SER A 99 18.31 -1.01 20.74
C SER A 99 17.29 -1.54 21.76
N ALA A 100 16.26 -2.24 21.24
CA ALA A 100 15.28 -2.94 22.07
C ALA A 100 14.98 -4.33 21.50
N ASN A 101 14.82 -5.33 22.38
CA ASN A 101 14.40 -6.69 22.03
C ASN A 101 13.34 -7.15 23.02
N ARG A 102 12.37 -7.93 22.51
CA ARG A 102 11.49 -8.74 23.34
C ARG A 102 11.91 -10.20 23.23
N TRP A 103 12.00 -10.87 24.34
CA TRP A 103 12.43 -12.27 24.45
C TRP A 103 11.24 -13.21 24.74
N ALA A 104 11.49 -14.52 24.60
CA ALA A 104 10.47 -15.56 24.74
C ALA A 104 9.69 -15.53 26.07
N ASP A 105 10.29 -15.07 27.14
CA ASP A 105 9.69 -14.90 28.46
C ASP A 105 8.85 -13.62 28.61
N GLY A 106 8.79 -12.80 27.54
CA GLY A 106 8.12 -11.51 27.50
C GLY A 106 8.96 -10.34 28.00
N ALA A 107 10.20 -10.60 28.51
CA ALA A 107 11.08 -9.54 28.96
C ALA A 107 11.53 -8.67 27.77
N VAL A 108 11.60 -7.35 28.00
CA VAL A 108 12.16 -6.40 27.04
C VAL A 108 13.52 -5.93 27.54
N SER A 109 14.58 -6.36 26.84
CA SER A 109 15.96 -6.03 27.21
C SER A 109 16.86 -6.13 25.96
N PRO A 110 17.69 -5.11 25.67
CA PRO A 110 17.70 -3.79 26.32
C PRO A 110 16.43 -3.00 26.05
N GLN A 111 16.28 -1.83 26.69
CA GLN A 111 15.12 -0.95 26.56
C GLN A 111 15.53 0.40 25.95
N GLY A 112 16.26 0.37 24.83
CA GLY A 112 16.79 1.58 24.21
C GLY A 112 15.75 2.62 23.77
N TYR A 113 14.49 2.22 23.62
CA TYR A 113 13.38 3.13 23.29
C TYR A 113 13.22 4.26 24.32
N VAL A 114 13.66 4.09 25.56
CA VAL A 114 13.59 5.15 26.61
C VAL A 114 14.52 6.33 26.34
N PHE A 115 15.52 6.14 25.46
CA PHE A 115 16.44 7.20 25.03
C PHE A 115 15.95 7.95 23.79
N VAL A 116 14.87 7.51 23.13
CA VAL A 116 14.31 8.18 21.95
C VAL A 116 13.62 9.47 22.38
N GLU A 117 14.28 10.61 22.20
CA GLU A 117 13.71 11.93 22.47
C GLU A 117 12.64 12.29 21.44
N ARG A 118 12.86 11.91 20.17
CA ARG A 118 11.99 12.25 19.07
C ARG A 118 12.10 11.20 17.97
N PHE A 119 10.97 10.89 17.36
CA PHE A 119 10.88 10.17 16.09
C PHE A 119 10.23 11.06 15.03
N ARG A 120 10.79 11.09 13.83
CA ARG A 120 10.23 11.76 12.67
C ARG A 120 10.14 10.78 11.50
N LEU A 121 9.05 10.87 10.75
CA LEU A 121 9.01 10.36 9.38
C LEU A 121 9.13 11.58 8.46
N GLU A 122 10.29 11.77 7.84
CA GLU A 122 10.58 12.85 6.88
C GLU A 122 10.31 12.34 5.47
N GLY A 123 9.17 12.70 4.88
CA GLY A 123 8.68 12.03 3.68
C GLY A 123 8.47 10.53 3.95
N THR A 124 9.34 9.68 3.40
CA THR A 124 9.31 8.23 3.68
C THR A 124 10.48 7.75 4.55
N THR A 125 11.34 8.65 5.02
CA THR A 125 12.53 8.33 5.80
C THR A 125 12.22 8.34 7.30
N PRO A 126 12.27 7.20 8.01
CA PRO A 126 12.21 7.18 9.46
C PRO A 126 13.52 7.71 10.08
N VAL A 127 13.39 8.61 11.04
CA VAL A 127 14.50 9.28 11.74
C VAL A 127 14.25 9.25 13.24
N TRP A 128 15.17 8.66 13.99
CA TRP A 128 15.18 8.68 15.46
C TRP A 128 16.22 9.69 15.95
N THR A 129 15.88 10.48 16.94
CA THR A 129 16.84 11.27 17.73
C THR A 129 16.93 10.65 19.12
N PHE A 130 18.07 10.04 19.42
CA PHE A 130 18.40 9.56 20.75
C PHE A 130 19.05 10.69 21.55
N ALA A 131 18.73 10.77 22.83
CA ALA A 131 19.24 11.80 23.70
C ALA A 131 19.65 11.22 25.06
N HIS A 132 20.89 11.48 25.45
CA HIS A 132 21.42 11.20 26.78
C HIS A 132 22.42 12.31 27.15
N ALA A 133 22.30 12.89 28.35
CA ALA A 133 23.10 14.05 28.75
C ALA A 133 23.02 15.18 27.71
N ASP A 134 24.16 15.67 27.21
CA ASP A 134 24.24 16.70 26.15
C ASP A 134 24.42 16.10 24.74
N GLU A 135 24.47 14.77 24.61
CA GLU A 135 24.55 14.11 23.32
C GLU A 135 23.21 14.01 22.61
N ARG A 136 23.22 14.20 21.30
CA ARG A 136 22.08 13.96 20.40
C ARG A 136 22.59 13.18 19.21
N LEU A 137 22.18 11.90 19.12
CA LEU A 137 22.52 11.00 18.02
C LEU A 137 21.27 10.79 17.16
N GLU A 138 21.36 11.11 15.86
CA GLU A 138 20.29 10.77 14.91
C GLU A 138 20.61 9.47 14.19
N LYS A 139 19.59 8.59 14.07
CA LYS A 139 19.58 7.41 13.21
C LYS A 139 18.55 7.63 12.11
N ARG A 140 18.88 7.34 10.86
CA ARG A 140 17.94 7.35 9.74
C ARG A 140 18.12 6.12 8.85
N VAL A 141 16.99 5.69 8.21
CA VAL A 141 16.96 4.51 7.35
C VAL A 141 16.29 4.85 6.02
N TRP A 142 16.92 4.46 4.90
CA TRP A 142 16.34 4.58 3.57
C TRP A 142 16.82 3.47 2.66
N MET A 143 16.17 3.29 1.51
CA MET A 143 16.60 2.30 0.51
C MET A 143 16.94 2.97 -0.82
N GLN A 144 17.88 2.38 -1.54
CA GLN A 144 18.21 2.75 -2.90
C GLN A 144 17.14 2.29 -3.87
N ALA A 145 16.61 3.21 -4.67
CA ALA A 145 15.64 2.87 -5.69
C ALA A 145 16.27 2.00 -6.80
N GLY A 146 15.69 0.83 -7.04
CA GLY A 146 16.13 -0.10 -8.09
C GLY A 146 17.20 -1.09 -7.68
N ALA A 147 17.62 -1.13 -6.40
CA ALA A 147 18.60 -2.06 -5.87
C ALA A 147 18.14 -2.64 -4.52
N ASN A 148 18.56 -3.86 -4.19
CA ASN A 148 18.36 -4.43 -2.86
C ASN A 148 19.41 -3.90 -1.90
N THR A 149 19.38 -2.59 -1.65
CA THR A 149 20.31 -1.86 -0.79
C THR A 149 19.57 -0.99 0.21
N THR A 150 19.83 -1.21 1.49
CA THR A 150 19.36 -0.38 2.60
C THR A 150 20.53 0.35 3.23
N PHE A 151 20.36 1.62 3.49
CA PHE A 151 21.29 2.46 4.21
C PHE A 151 20.76 2.76 5.61
N VAL A 152 21.66 2.67 6.58
CA VAL A 152 21.44 3.14 7.96
C VAL A 152 22.54 4.12 8.30
N GLN A 153 22.18 5.36 8.60
CA GLN A 153 23.13 6.41 8.96
C GLN A 153 22.94 6.82 10.41
N TYR A 154 24.05 7.01 11.10
CA TYR A 154 24.14 7.63 12.43
C TYR A 154 24.90 8.93 12.32
N ALA A 155 24.33 10.01 12.85
CA ALA A 155 24.90 11.35 12.82
C ALA A 155 24.91 11.95 14.23
N LEU A 156 26.06 12.37 14.74
CA LEU A 156 26.16 13.04 16.03
C LEU A 156 25.88 14.53 15.86
N ILE A 157 24.71 14.96 16.32
CA ILE A 157 24.17 16.31 16.11
C ILE A 157 24.74 17.32 17.13
N SER A 158 24.87 16.88 18.38
CA SER A 158 25.50 17.69 19.44
C SER A 158 26.17 16.80 20.47
N SER A 159 27.32 17.26 20.97
CA SER A 159 28.07 16.57 22.02
C SER A 159 29.26 17.43 22.46
N SER A 160 29.62 17.44 23.74
CA SER A 160 30.84 18.09 24.23
C SER A 160 32.11 17.23 24.11
N GLY A 161 31.99 15.98 23.66
CA GLY A 161 33.08 15.04 23.47
C GLY A 161 32.81 13.98 22.40
N PRO A 162 33.81 13.12 22.11
CA PRO A 162 33.62 12.04 21.15
C PRO A 162 32.66 10.98 21.71
N LEU A 163 31.86 10.40 20.83
CA LEU A 163 30.94 9.30 21.11
C LEU A 163 31.46 8.04 20.40
N GLU A 164 31.70 6.98 21.18
CA GLU A 164 32.03 5.67 20.62
C GLU A 164 30.76 4.89 20.34
N LEU A 165 30.63 4.39 19.11
CA LEU A 165 29.44 3.67 18.62
C LEU A 165 29.85 2.24 18.25
N GLU A 166 29.16 1.25 18.87
CA GLU A 166 29.24 -0.17 18.54
C GLU A 166 27.92 -0.61 17.91
N LEU A 167 27.98 -1.23 16.71
CA LEU A 167 26.83 -1.62 15.91
C LEU A 167 26.92 -3.12 15.59
N LYS A 168 26.16 -3.96 16.31
CA LYS A 168 26.04 -5.39 16.04
C LYS A 168 24.98 -5.64 15.00
N VAL A 169 25.33 -6.35 13.91
CA VAL A 169 24.40 -6.65 12.82
C VAL A 169 23.90 -8.08 12.93
N PHE A 170 22.58 -8.23 12.93
CA PHE A 170 21.88 -9.51 12.94
C PHE A 170 21.34 -9.83 11.55
N VAL A 171 21.72 -11.00 11.05
CA VAL A 171 21.36 -11.49 9.71
C VAL A 171 20.52 -12.74 9.77
N ASN A 172 19.90 -13.04 8.64
CA ASN A 172 19.14 -14.25 8.38
C ASN A 172 19.23 -14.62 6.90
N TYR A 173 18.62 -15.70 6.47
CA TYR A 173 18.37 -16.00 5.06
C TYR A 173 17.13 -16.90 4.97
N ARG A 174 15.98 -16.32 4.97
CA ARG A 174 14.71 -17.03 4.95
C ARG A 174 13.66 -16.36 4.08
N ASP A 175 12.74 -17.15 3.57
CA ASP A 175 11.52 -16.58 3.00
C ASP A 175 10.82 -15.65 4.00
N TYR A 176 10.29 -14.54 3.55
CA TYR A 176 9.70 -13.53 4.43
C TYR A 176 8.43 -13.99 5.16
N HIS A 177 7.77 -15.06 4.69
CA HIS A 177 6.64 -15.69 5.37
C HIS A 177 7.05 -16.73 6.43
N ALA A 178 8.30 -17.16 6.43
CA ALA A 178 8.83 -18.14 7.38
C ALA A 178 9.39 -17.49 8.65
N VAL A 179 9.88 -18.31 9.57
CA VAL A 179 10.74 -17.95 10.70
C VAL A 179 11.95 -18.88 10.71
N THR A 180 13.01 -18.50 11.41
CA THR A 180 14.26 -19.29 11.52
C THR A 180 14.46 -19.79 12.93
N HIS A 181 14.80 -21.09 13.03
CA HIS A 181 15.42 -21.68 14.21
C HIS A 181 16.82 -22.15 13.86
N ALA A 182 17.83 -21.64 14.58
CA ALA A 182 19.22 -21.74 14.22
C ALA A 182 19.72 -23.19 14.01
N GLY A 183 19.34 -24.12 14.89
CA GLY A 183 19.88 -25.48 14.86
C GLY A 183 21.41 -25.45 14.84
N ASP A 184 22.00 -26.24 13.93
CA ASP A 184 23.44 -26.30 13.65
C ASP A 184 23.83 -25.51 12.39
N TRP A 185 22.99 -24.60 11.92
CA TRP A 185 23.21 -23.86 10.68
C TRP A 185 24.42 -22.94 10.78
N GLN A 186 25.36 -23.12 9.84
CA GLN A 186 26.57 -22.33 9.70
C GLN A 186 26.49 -21.50 8.44
N MET A 187 26.43 -20.17 8.59
CA MET A 187 26.62 -19.25 7.47
C MET A 187 28.10 -18.91 7.34
N GLN A 188 28.56 -18.73 6.11
CA GLN A 188 29.92 -18.22 5.87
C GLN A 188 29.94 -16.71 6.08
N VAL A 189 30.85 -16.22 6.92
CA VAL A 189 31.07 -14.80 7.21
C VAL A 189 32.51 -14.47 6.87
N GLU A 190 32.71 -13.74 5.79
CA GLU A 190 34.03 -13.42 5.24
C GLU A 190 34.31 -11.92 5.34
N ARG A 191 35.54 -11.55 5.67
CA ARG A 191 35.98 -10.13 5.64
C ARG A 191 36.14 -9.67 4.20
N THR A 192 35.70 -8.43 3.93
CA THR A 192 36.00 -7.67 2.71
C THR A 192 36.75 -6.39 3.07
N GLU A 193 37.18 -5.62 2.09
CA GLU A 193 37.88 -4.34 2.30
C GLU A 193 37.01 -3.37 3.14
N HIS A 194 35.68 -3.33 2.89
CA HIS A 194 34.76 -2.38 3.52
C HIS A 194 33.76 -3.04 4.46
N GLY A 195 33.96 -4.28 4.90
CA GLY A 195 33.03 -4.93 5.82
C GLY A 195 33.02 -6.45 5.74
N LEU A 196 31.82 -7.03 5.52
CA LEU A 196 31.59 -8.47 5.52
C LEU A 196 30.80 -8.91 4.32
N ARG A 197 31.12 -10.08 3.78
CA ARG A 197 30.34 -10.85 2.83
C ARG A 197 29.73 -12.05 3.55
N ILE A 198 28.42 -12.25 3.38
CA ILE A 198 27.69 -13.34 3.99
C ILE A 198 27.18 -14.29 2.89
N VAL A 199 27.39 -15.60 3.08
CA VAL A 199 26.80 -16.67 2.25
C VAL A 199 26.08 -17.64 3.17
N ALA A 200 24.77 -17.72 3.01
CA ALA A 200 23.95 -18.51 3.91
C ALA A 200 24.13 -20.03 3.75
N PHE A 201 24.26 -20.48 2.50
CA PHE A 201 24.51 -21.88 2.09
C PHE A 201 25.01 -21.90 0.64
N GLU A 202 25.46 -23.03 0.16
CA GLU A 202 25.94 -23.18 -1.22
C GLU A 202 24.84 -22.83 -2.24
N GLY A 203 25.15 -21.92 -3.17
CA GLY A 203 24.21 -21.41 -4.17
C GLY A 203 23.28 -20.28 -3.69
N ALA A 204 23.32 -19.90 -2.41
CA ALA A 204 22.59 -18.74 -1.92
C ALA A 204 23.16 -17.45 -2.51
N THR A 205 22.30 -16.48 -2.78
CA THR A 205 22.74 -15.12 -3.18
C THR A 205 23.56 -14.51 -2.05
N PRO A 206 24.82 -14.15 -2.27
CA PRO A 206 25.60 -13.48 -1.25
C PRO A 206 25.08 -12.08 -0.98
N PHE A 207 25.25 -11.60 0.25
CA PHE A 207 24.94 -10.22 0.60
C PHE A 207 26.05 -9.61 1.45
N TYR A 208 26.07 -8.29 1.51
CA TYR A 208 27.19 -7.51 2.03
C TYR A 208 26.73 -6.56 3.12
N LEU A 209 27.54 -6.47 4.17
CA LEU A 209 27.43 -5.48 5.25
C LEU A 209 28.65 -4.57 5.11
N SER A 210 28.48 -3.33 4.68
CA SER A 210 29.60 -2.47 4.26
C SER A 210 29.54 -1.09 4.90
N ALA A 211 30.70 -0.57 5.29
CA ALA A 211 30.92 0.80 5.75
C ALA A 211 32.39 1.19 5.51
N LEU A 212 32.69 2.49 5.55
CA LEU A 212 34.07 2.99 5.40
C LEU A 212 35.01 2.57 6.55
N THR A 213 34.49 2.20 7.72
CA THR A 213 35.24 1.77 8.88
C THR A 213 35.61 0.28 8.88
N GLY A 214 35.02 -0.52 8.00
CA GLY A 214 35.12 -1.99 8.05
C GLY A 214 34.37 -2.61 9.25
N ALA A 215 34.35 -3.94 9.32
CA ALA A 215 33.68 -4.69 10.38
C ALA A 215 34.51 -5.82 10.95
N ALA A 216 34.29 -6.13 12.24
CA ALA A 216 34.83 -7.33 12.88
C ALA A 216 33.80 -8.48 12.68
N PRO A 217 34.20 -9.64 12.08
CA PRO A 217 33.26 -10.75 11.90
C PRO A 217 32.93 -11.39 13.25
N ALA A 218 31.69 -11.90 13.36
CA ALA A 218 31.23 -12.70 14.46
C ALA A 218 30.39 -13.88 13.91
N HIS A 219 30.13 -14.88 14.76
CA HIS A 219 29.24 -16.00 14.40
C HIS A 219 28.56 -16.52 15.67
N VAL A 220 27.59 -15.76 16.17
CA VAL A 220 26.86 -16.09 17.40
C VAL A 220 25.36 -15.99 17.15
N TRP A 221 24.66 -17.11 17.30
CA TRP A 221 23.21 -17.16 17.22
C TRP A 221 22.56 -16.62 18.50
N TYR A 222 21.73 -15.58 18.33
CA TYR A 222 20.81 -15.10 19.34
C TYR A 222 19.46 -15.73 19.11
N ARG A 223 18.88 -16.33 20.15
CA ARG A 223 17.71 -17.22 20.04
C ARG A 223 16.49 -16.65 20.72
N ASN A 224 15.32 -17.06 20.19
CA ASN A 224 14.01 -16.78 20.81
C ASN A 224 13.65 -15.29 20.89
N PHE A 225 13.90 -14.51 19.84
CA PHE A 225 13.24 -13.21 19.68
C PHE A 225 11.73 -13.43 19.62
N ASP A 226 10.98 -12.63 20.37
CA ASP A 226 9.51 -12.71 20.43
C ASP A 226 8.85 -11.80 19.40
N LEU A 227 7.89 -12.34 18.63
CA LEU A 227 7.13 -11.65 17.59
C LEU A 227 5.66 -11.50 18.04
N SER A 228 5.39 -10.49 18.85
CA SER A 228 4.12 -10.33 19.57
C SER A 228 2.87 -10.25 18.67
N LEU A 229 2.98 -9.66 17.47
CA LEU A 229 1.86 -9.59 16.53
C LEU A 229 1.64 -10.91 15.78
N GLU A 230 2.67 -11.74 15.56
CA GLU A 230 2.48 -13.09 15.03
C GLU A 230 1.76 -13.97 16.06
N ARG A 231 2.11 -13.86 17.36
CA ARG A 231 1.37 -14.53 18.44
C ARG A 231 -0.10 -14.09 18.50
N TYR A 232 -0.36 -12.78 18.43
CA TYR A 232 -1.74 -12.25 18.37
C TYR A 232 -2.53 -12.82 17.19
N ARG A 233 -1.85 -13.12 16.08
CA ARG A 233 -2.43 -13.72 14.87
C ARG A 233 -2.54 -15.25 14.91
N GLY A 234 -2.12 -15.91 16.02
CA GLY A 234 -2.12 -17.36 16.15
C GLY A 234 -1.11 -18.05 15.23
N LEU A 235 0.00 -17.40 14.94
CA LEU A 235 1.07 -17.90 14.10
C LEU A 235 2.33 -18.14 14.93
N GLU A 236 3.33 -18.82 14.35
CA GLU A 236 4.64 -19.02 14.97
C GLU A 236 5.28 -17.67 15.31
N ASP A 237 5.71 -17.51 16.57
CA ASP A 237 6.03 -16.23 17.18
C ASP A 237 7.46 -16.15 17.77
N ARG A 238 8.34 -17.12 17.41
CA ARG A 238 9.74 -17.17 17.85
C ARG A 238 10.67 -17.21 16.66
N GLU A 239 11.76 -16.48 16.77
CA GLU A 239 12.75 -16.44 15.71
C GLU A 239 14.18 -16.31 16.27
N ASP A 240 15.16 -16.88 15.55
CA ASP A 240 16.58 -16.78 15.85
C ASP A 240 17.28 -15.95 14.75
N HIS A 241 18.31 -15.16 15.16
CA HIS A 241 19.13 -14.38 14.23
C HIS A 241 20.62 -14.57 14.52
N LEU A 242 21.43 -14.61 13.46
CA LEU A 242 22.88 -14.68 13.54
C LEU A 242 23.47 -13.28 13.71
N HIS A 243 24.18 -13.02 14.83
CA HIS A 243 25.11 -11.90 14.92
C HIS A 243 26.32 -12.22 14.02
N ALA A 244 26.38 -11.56 12.86
CA ALA A 244 27.39 -11.83 11.83
C ALA A 244 28.61 -10.93 11.94
N GLY A 245 28.48 -9.80 12.60
CA GLY A 245 29.61 -8.90 12.81
C GLY A 245 29.26 -7.57 13.46
N THR A 246 30.30 -6.82 13.80
CA THR A 246 30.21 -5.56 14.54
C THR A 246 30.99 -4.48 13.83
N PHE A 247 30.38 -3.32 13.61
CA PHE A 247 31.05 -2.09 13.21
C PHE A 247 31.36 -1.24 14.44
N HIS A 248 32.48 -0.50 14.40
CA HIS A 248 32.86 0.46 15.41
C HIS A 248 33.13 1.81 14.76
N ALA A 249 32.69 2.90 15.38
CA ALA A 249 32.97 4.25 14.96
C ALA A 249 33.14 5.17 16.15
N SER A 250 34.05 6.12 16.04
CA SER A 250 34.16 7.25 16.96
C SER A 250 33.71 8.49 16.24
N LEU A 251 32.63 9.13 16.73
CA LEU A 251 32.03 10.30 16.12
C LEU A 251 32.24 11.54 16.98
N ARG A 252 32.51 12.66 16.33
CA ARG A 252 32.47 14.02 16.92
C ARG A 252 31.22 14.74 16.43
N GLU A 253 30.88 15.82 17.10
CA GLU A 253 29.78 16.69 16.66
C GLU A 253 29.95 17.08 15.19
N GLY A 254 28.87 16.93 14.41
CA GLY A 254 28.84 17.16 12.96
C GLY A 254 29.37 15.98 12.12
N GLU A 255 29.78 14.87 12.71
CA GLU A 255 30.25 13.68 11.97
C GLU A 255 29.17 12.61 11.87
N SER A 256 29.25 11.77 10.84
CA SER A 256 28.29 10.66 10.61
C SER A 256 29.02 9.42 10.08
N ILE A 257 28.40 8.25 10.33
CA ILE A 257 28.75 6.97 9.69
C ILE A 257 27.51 6.40 9.00
N THR A 258 27.70 5.82 7.82
CA THR A 258 26.65 5.10 7.08
C THR A 258 27.05 3.65 6.89
N ILE A 259 26.12 2.73 7.19
CA ILE A 259 26.23 1.30 6.90
C ILE A 259 25.29 0.98 5.75
N ALA A 260 25.80 0.28 4.73
CA ALA A 260 25.04 -0.23 3.60
C ALA A 260 24.85 -1.74 3.74
N PHE A 261 23.61 -2.21 3.62
CA PHE A 261 23.24 -3.62 3.53
C PHE A 261 22.77 -3.88 2.09
N SER A 262 23.44 -4.77 1.36
CA SER A 262 23.19 -4.91 -0.07
C SER A 262 23.39 -6.33 -0.57
N THR A 263 22.67 -6.71 -1.64
CA THR A 263 22.99 -7.88 -2.46
C THR A 263 24.07 -7.57 -3.50
N GLU A 264 24.51 -6.32 -3.63
CA GLU A 264 25.52 -5.86 -4.58
C GLU A 264 26.84 -5.61 -3.86
N SER A 265 27.95 -6.11 -4.42
CA SER A 265 29.28 -6.00 -3.81
C SER A 265 29.87 -4.59 -3.86
N ASN A 266 29.33 -3.73 -4.72
CA ASN A 266 29.81 -2.37 -5.00
C ASN A 266 28.77 -1.31 -4.63
N ALA A 267 27.99 -1.54 -3.57
CA ALA A 267 27.05 -0.54 -3.08
C ALA A 267 27.73 0.81 -2.79
N GLU A 268 27.02 1.92 -3.01
CA GLU A 268 27.50 3.26 -2.67
C GLU A 268 27.78 3.35 -1.16
N LEU A 269 28.95 3.82 -0.79
CA LEU A 269 29.34 4.01 0.61
C LEU A 269 29.28 5.48 1.06
N ASP A 270 29.17 6.43 0.12
CA ASP A 270 28.89 7.84 0.44
C ASP A 270 27.39 8.00 0.80
N GLY A 271 27.10 7.85 2.09
CA GLY A 271 25.75 7.96 2.62
C GLY A 271 25.12 9.32 2.39
N THR A 272 25.91 10.41 2.37
CA THR A 272 25.41 11.76 2.11
C THR A 272 24.88 11.87 0.67
N LYS A 273 25.65 11.41 -0.29
CA LYS A 273 25.26 11.37 -1.70
C LYS A 273 24.03 10.49 -1.92
N ALA A 274 24.00 9.29 -1.35
CA ALA A 274 22.88 8.36 -1.45
C ALA A 274 21.57 8.96 -0.86
N TYR A 275 21.69 9.64 0.28
CA TYR A 275 20.55 10.30 0.93
C TYR A 275 20.02 11.50 0.12
N GLN A 276 20.91 12.33 -0.42
CA GLN A 276 20.49 13.43 -1.30
C GLN A 276 19.76 12.96 -2.54
N GLN A 277 20.19 11.85 -3.16
CA GLN A 277 19.45 11.23 -4.29
C GLN A 277 18.07 10.76 -3.88
N HIS A 278 17.94 10.18 -2.69
CA HIS A 278 16.66 9.77 -2.13
C HIS A 278 15.72 10.96 -1.91
N LEU A 279 16.21 12.06 -1.32
CA LEU A 279 15.42 13.28 -1.11
C LEU A 279 14.98 13.94 -2.43
N ALA A 280 15.91 14.06 -3.39
CA ALA A 280 15.62 14.64 -4.70
C ALA A 280 14.52 13.87 -5.43
N ARG A 281 14.51 12.53 -5.32
CA ARG A 281 13.46 11.71 -5.87
C ARG A 281 12.09 11.97 -5.22
N GLN A 282 12.03 12.09 -3.90
CA GLN A 282 10.76 12.39 -3.21
C GLN A 282 10.22 13.78 -3.62
N GLN A 283 11.11 14.75 -3.78
CA GLN A 283 10.73 16.08 -4.24
C GLN A 283 10.20 16.05 -5.68
N ASP A 284 10.85 15.33 -6.59
CA ASP A 284 10.37 15.14 -7.98
C ASP A 284 8.94 14.55 -8.02
N LEU A 285 8.64 13.57 -7.16
CA LEU A 285 7.29 13.01 -7.05
C LEU A 285 6.24 14.04 -6.65
N LEU A 286 6.55 14.88 -5.68
CA LEU A 286 5.65 15.96 -5.22
C LEU A 286 5.50 17.04 -6.28
N ASP A 287 6.56 17.40 -7.01
CA ASP A 287 6.54 18.42 -8.05
C ASP A 287 5.72 17.97 -9.26
N ARG A 288 5.88 16.71 -9.70
CA ARG A 288 5.03 16.09 -10.73
C ARG A 288 3.57 16.08 -10.34
N TRP A 289 3.29 15.63 -9.11
CA TRP A 289 1.94 15.65 -8.59
C TRP A 289 1.33 17.05 -8.56
N ASN A 290 2.04 18.06 -8.03
CA ASN A 290 1.59 19.45 -8.00
C ASN A 290 1.29 20.00 -9.41
N THR A 291 2.12 19.64 -10.40
CA THR A 291 1.95 20.04 -11.80
C THR A 291 0.69 19.41 -12.42
N ALA A 292 0.39 18.16 -12.06
CA ALA A 292 -0.76 17.42 -12.59
C ALA A 292 -2.10 17.85 -11.93
N GLN A 293 -2.07 18.53 -10.77
CA GLN A 293 -3.29 18.88 -10.05
C GLN A 293 -4.08 20.00 -10.74
N PRO A 294 -5.43 19.91 -10.73
CA PRO A 294 -6.27 21.06 -11.07
C PRO A 294 -6.02 22.22 -10.09
N GLU A 295 -6.20 23.46 -10.55
CA GLU A 295 -5.85 24.67 -9.78
C GLU A 295 -6.33 24.69 -8.33
N GLY A 296 -7.54 24.18 -8.06
CA GLY A 296 -8.10 24.12 -6.70
C GLY A 296 -7.49 23.06 -5.79
N ALA A 297 -6.77 22.10 -6.34
CA ALA A 297 -6.10 21.06 -5.59
C ALA A 297 -4.62 21.37 -5.29
N LYS A 298 -4.11 22.54 -5.71
CA LYS A 298 -2.71 22.94 -5.46
C LYS A 298 -2.41 23.23 -3.99
N VAL A 299 -3.42 23.56 -3.17
CA VAL A 299 -3.29 23.74 -1.72
C VAL A 299 -3.76 22.46 -1.03
N ALA A 300 -2.88 21.45 -1.04
CA ALA A 300 -3.20 20.16 -0.45
C ALA A 300 -2.79 20.06 1.02
N PRO A 301 -3.55 19.36 1.86
CA PRO A 301 -3.18 19.12 3.24
C PRO A 301 -1.93 18.21 3.32
N PRO A 302 -1.14 18.30 4.40
CA PRO A 302 0.09 17.49 4.55
C PRO A 302 -0.15 15.97 4.38
N TRP A 303 -1.28 15.46 4.84
CA TRP A 303 -1.61 14.04 4.72
C TRP A 303 -1.78 13.59 3.24
N ALA A 304 -2.33 14.45 2.38
CA ALA A 304 -2.46 14.12 0.95
C ALA A 304 -1.09 14.08 0.26
N LYS A 305 -0.18 15.02 0.59
CA LYS A 305 1.22 14.99 0.14
C LYS A 305 1.94 13.73 0.60
N GLN A 306 1.71 13.31 1.83
CA GLN A 306 2.26 12.09 2.38
C GLN A 306 1.78 10.85 1.60
N LEU A 307 0.49 10.78 1.25
CA LEU A 307 -0.04 9.68 0.44
C LEU A 307 0.52 9.64 -0.98
N VAL A 308 0.94 10.78 -1.56
CA VAL A 308 1.64 10.80 -2.86
C VAL A 308 2.98 10.07 -2.78
N LEU A 309 3.73 10.27 -1.68
CA LEU A 309 4.98 9.56 -1.45
C LEU A 309 4.72 8.07 -1.15
N ALA A 310 3.67 7.76 -0.39
CA ALA A 310 3.24 6.39 -0.14
C ALA A 310 2.83 5.66 -1.43
N ALA A 311 2.18 6.35 -2.39
CA ALA A 311 1.79 5.77 -3.67
C ALA A 311 2.97 5.24 -4.49
N ASP A 312 4.15 5.85 -4.38
CA ASP A 312 5.36 5.37 -5.07
C ASP A 312 5.91 4.07 -4.47
N GLN A 313 5.67 3.81 -3.19
CA GLN A 313 6.15 2.61 -2.50
C GLN A 313 5.58 1.32 -3.07
N PHE A 314 4.38 1.36 -3.66
CA PHE A 314 3.71 0.19 -4.22
C PHE A 314 4.12 -0.12 -5.67
N ILE A 315 4.68 0.84 -6.39
CA ILE A 315 5.03 0.67 -7.81
C ILE A 315 6.40 0.00 -7.92
N VAL A 316 6.44 -1.16 -8.57
CA VAL A 316 7.65 -1.98 -8.71
C VAL A 316 7.96 -2.28 -10.16
N LYS A 317 9.24 -2.44 -10.47
CA LYS A 317 9.68 -3.01 -11.75
C LYS A 317 9.33 -4.50 -11.79
N ARG A 318 8.74 -4.92 -12.90
CA ARG A 318 8.48 -6.32 -13.24
C ARG A 318 9.04 -6.61 -14.62
N PRO A 319 10.35 -6.86 -14.74
CA PRO A 319 10.98 -7.06 -16.04
C PRO A 319 10.33 -8.23 -16.80
N LEU A 320 9.97 -7.99 -18.06
CA LEU A 320 9.57 -9.01 -19.02
C LEU A 320 10.68 -9.19 -20.03
N GLN A 321 10.72 -10.36 -20.70
CA GLN A 321 11.81 -10.71 -21.63
C GLN A 321 12.00 -9.65 -22.73
N ASP A 322 10.91 -9.08 -23.22
CA ASP A 322 10.87 -8.09 -24.30
C ASP A 322 10.61 -6.65 -23.81
N GLU A 323 10.37 -6.46 -22.52
CA GLU A 323 10.12 -5.15 -21.90
C GLU A 323 10.77 -5.06 -20.50
N PRO A 324 12.11 -4.82 -20.42
CA PRO A 324 12.84 -4.76 -19.13
C PRO A 324 12.35 -3.65 -18.21
N GLY A 325 11.67 -2.62 -18.75
CA GLY A 325 11.10 -1.50 -18.02
C GLY A 325 9.66 -1.71 -17.52
N ALA A 326 9.07 -2.88 -17.76
CA ALA A 326 7.70 -3.17 -17.33
C ALA A 326 7.52 -3.00 -15.82
N CYS A 327 6.33 -2.56 -15.43
CA CYS A 327 5.97 -2.27 -14.05
C CYS A 327 4.74 -3.05 -13.60
N SER A 328 4.63 -3.24 -12.28
CA SER A 328 3.47 -3.78 -11.58
C SER A 328 3.22 -3.02 -10.28
N VAL A 329 2.21 -3.42 -9.53
CA VAL A 329 1.85 -2.86 -8.23
C VAL A 329 1.86 -3.96 -7.18
N ILE A 330 2.58 -3.75 -6.08
CA ILE A 330 2.43 -4.56 -4.87
C ILE A 330 1.12 -4.18 -4.19
N ALA A 331 0.23 -5.14 -3.97
CA ALA A 331 -1.09 -4.90 -3.40
C ALA A 331 -1.03 -4.34 -1.97
N GLY A 332 -0.06 -4.80 -1.18
CA GLY A 332 0.15 -4.30 0.18
C GLY A 332 1.39 -4.85 0.88
N TYR A 333 2.00 -4.01 1.71
CA TYR A 333 3.12 -4.40 2.56
C TYR A 333 2.63 -4.69 3.98
N PRO A 334 3.22 -5.71 4.65
CA PRO A 334 4.43 -6.42 4.21
C PRO A 334 4.21 -7.69 3.38
N TRP A 335 2.99 -8.28 3.33
CA TRP A 335 2.85 -9.67 2.91
C TRP A 335 2.20 -9.93 1.54
N PHE A 336 1.59 -8.93 0.88
CA PHE A 336 1.03 -9.16 -0.43
C PHE A 336 2.09 -9.02 -1.55
N GLY A 337 1.87 -9.78 -2.63
CA GLY A 337 2.57 -9.66 -3.92
C GLY A 337 1.84 -8.74 -4.88
N ASP A 338 1.94 -9.00 -6.19
CA ASP A 338 1.22 -8.28 -7.22
C ASP A 338 -0.09 -9.01 -7.57
N TRP A 339 -1.20 -8.33 -7.25
CA TRP A 339 -2.56 -8.81 -7.44
C TRP A 339 -3.27 -7.99 -8.50
N GLY A 340 -3.99 -8.67 -9.43
CA GLY A 340 -4.64 -8.02 -10.56
C GLY A 340 -5.77 -7.09 -10.17
N ARG A 341 -6.65 -7.53 -9.28
CA ARG A 341 -7.76 -6.70 -8.77
C ARG A 341 -7.25 -5.44 -8.10
N ASP A 342 -6.35 -5.61 -7.14
CA ASP A 342 -5.77 -4.53 -6.35
C ASP A 342 -5.04 -3.53 -7.24
N THR A 343 -4.27 -4.04 -8.22
CA THR A 343 -3.58 -3.21 -9.20
C THR A 343 -4.56 -2.38 -10.01
N MET A 344 -5.63 -2.97 -10.56
CA MET A 344 -6.57 -2.25 -11.42
C MET A 344 -7.39 -1.21 -10.66
N VAL A 345 -7.77 -1.49 -9.42
CA VAL A 345 -8.46 -0.53 -8.54
C VAL A 345 -7.51 0.60 -8.12
N ALA A 346 -6.29 0.27 -7.72
CA ALA A 346 -5.32 1.25 -7.21
C ALA A 346 -4.69 2.12 -8.31
N LEU A 347 -4.53 1.59 -9.53
CA LEU A 347 -3.76 2.20 -10.61
C LEU A 347 -4.10 3.67 -10.89
N PRO A 348 -5.38 4.08 -11.02
CA PRO A 348 -5.70 5.48 -11.30
C PRO A 348 -5.19 6.43 -10.22
N GLY A 349 -5.38 6.07 -8.95
CA GLY A 349 -4.94 6.87 -7.80
C GLY A 349 -3.43 6.90 -7.63
N LEU A 350 -2.77 5.75 -7.81
CA LEU A 350 -1.31 5.65 -7.65
C LEU A 350 -0.53 6.32 -8.78
N THR A 351 -1.09 6.38 -9.99
CA THR A 351 -0.36 6.82 -11.19
C THR A 351 -0.94 8.07 -11.85
N LEU A 352 -2.19 8.02 -12.33
CA LEU A 352 -2.81 9.13 -13.05
C LEU A 352 -2.97 10.37 -12.15
N THR A 353 -3.47 10.16 -10.93
CA THR A 353 -3.64 11.23 -9.95
C THR A 353 -2.29 11.86 -9.55
N THR A 354 -1.20 11.09 -9.60
CA THR A 354 0.15 11.55 -9.25
C THR A 354 0.96 12.04 -10.46
N GLY A 355 0.33 12.21 -11.64
CA GLY A 355 0.97 12.75 -12.84
C GLY A 355 1.93 11.78 -13.55
N ARG A 356 1.74 10.47 -13.37
CA ARG A 356 2.65 9.41 -13.89
C ARG A 356 1.92 8.48 -14.85
N SER A 357 1.30 9.03 -15.88
CA SER A 357 0.51 8.28 -16.87
C SER A 357 1.34 7.23 -17.64
N GLU A 358 2.64 7.44 -17.80
CA GLU A 358 3.56 6.48 -18.40
C GLU A 358 3.63 5.17 -17.63
N LEU A 359 3.55 5.22 -16.29
CA LEU A 359 3.50 4.03 -15.45
C LEU A 359 2.15 3.31 -15.58
N ALA A 360 1.05 4.05 -15.65
CA ALA A 360 -0.27 3.46 -15.91
C ALA A 360 -0.28 2.70 -17.23
N ARG A 361 0.28 3.29 -18.30
CA ARG A 361 0.41 2.65 -19.61
C ARG A 361 1.21 1.36 -19.55
N SER A 362 2.37 1.38 -18.88
CA SER A 362 3.23 0.20 -18.72
C SER A 362 2.50 -0.92 -17.96
N ILE A 363 1.84 -0.59 -16.83
CA ILE A 363 1.11 -1.57 -16.02
C ILE A 363 -0.05 -2.18 -16.79
N LEU A 364 -0.89 -1.36 -17.45
CA LEU A 364 -2.02 -1.84 -18.25
C LEU A 364 -1.55 -2.75 -19.39
N ARG A 365 -0.44 -2.40 -20.07
CA ARG A 365 0.16 -3.25 -21.11
C ARG A 365 0.65 -4.58 -20.52
N THR A 366 1.35 -4.54 -19.40
CA THR A 366 1.87 -5.74 -18.72
C THR A 366 0.73 -6.71 -18.43
N PHE A 367 -0.33 -6.26 -17.77
CA PHE A 367 -1.46 -7.13 -17.42
C PHE A 367 -2.23 -7.63 -18.65
N GLY A 368 -2.38 -6.80 -19.69
CA GLY A 368 -3.04 -7.19 -20.94
C GLY A 368 -2.41 -8.40 -21.62
N ARG A 369 -1.09 -8.61 -21.48
CA ARG A 369 -0.36 -9.77 -22.02
C ARG A 369 -0.69 -11.09 -21.33
N PHE A 370 -1.19 -11.02 -20.08
CA PHE A 370 -1.52 -12.19 -19.28
C PHE A 370 -3.02 -12.51 -19.27
N VAL A 371 -3.81 -11.81 -20.07
CA VAL A 371 -5.24 -12.17 -20.25
C VAL A 371 -5.31 -13.53 -20.94
N ASP A 372 -6.01 -14.48 -20.32
CA ASP A 372 -6.22 -15.80 -20.85
C ASP A 372 -7.68 -16.24 -20.75
N ARG A 373 -8.27 -16.62 -21.90
CA ARG A 373 -9.69 -16.96 -22.04
C ARG A 373 -10.60 -15.87 -21.46
N GLY A 374 -10.31 -14.63 -21.76
CA GLY A 374 -11.07 -13.47 -21.33
C GLY A 374 -10.95 -13.12 -19.83
N MET A 375 -9.98 -13.64 -19.12
CA MET A 375 -9.75 -13.37 -17.69
C MET A 375 -8.38 -12.76 -17.45
N LEU A 376 -8.35 -11.72 -16.61
CA LEU A 376 -7.12 -11.15 -16.05
C LEU A 376 -6.65 -12.04 -14.89
N PRO A 377 -5.33 -12.25 -14.71
CA PRO A 377 -4.85 -12.96 -13.54
C PRO A 377 -5.20 -12.23 -12.24
N ASN A 378 -5.67 -12.98 -11.22
CA ASN A 378 -5.91 -12.45 -9.89
C ASN A 378 -4.60 -12.25 -9.11
N VAL A 379 -3.68 -13.21 -9.23
CA VAL A 379 -2.38 -13.15 -8.56
C VAL A 379 -1.28 -13.72 -9.45
N PHE A 380 -0.10 -13.11 -9.39
CA PHE A 380 1.14 -13.67 -9.90
C PHE A 380 1.89 -14.32 -8.73
N PRO A 381 2.03 -15.67 -8.70
CA PRO A 381 2.67 -16.37 -7.59
C PRO A 381 4.15 -15.99 -7.45
N ASP A 382 4.64 -15.96 -6.20
CA ASP A 382 6.02 -15.61 -5.88
C ASP A 382 7.05 -16.64 -6.37
N ALA A 383 6.64 -17.90 -6.54
CA ALA A 383 7.52 -18.99 -6.96
C ALA A 383 7.63 -19.22 -8.48
N GLY A 384 7.05 -18.35 -9.32
CA GLY A 384 7.07 -18.52 -10.79
C GLY A 384 6.09 -19.58 -11.29
N GLU A 385 5.08 -19.93 -10.52
CA GLU A 385 3.96 -20.78 -10.90
C GLU A 385 3.04 -20.12 -11.92
N THR A 386 2.11 -20.87 -12.48
CA THR A 386 1.10 -20.35 -13.41
C THR A 386 0.22 -19.32 -12.71
N PRO A 387 -0.04 -18.15 -13.32
CA PRO A 387 -0.94 -17.15 -12.75
C PRO A 387 -2.31 -17.71 -12.40
N ALA A 388 -2.88 -17.31 -11.26
CA ALA A 388 -4.21 -17.73 -10.84
C ALA A 388 -5.28 -16.83 -11.47
N TYR A 389 -6.37 -17.44 -11.99
CA TYR A 389 -7.45 -16.74 -12.69
C TYR A 389 -8.80 -16.80 -11.95
N ASN A 390 -8.79 -16.95 -10.65
CA ASN A 390 -9.98 -17.08 -9.80
C ASN A 390 -10.61 -15.72 -9.45
N THR A 391 -10.96 -14.93 -10.44
CA THR A 391 -11.56 -13.59 -10.24
C THR A 391 -12.49 -13.24 -11.40
N VAL A 392 -13.63 -12.62 -11.13
CA VAL A 392 -14.50 -12.06 -12.16
C VAL A 392 -14.35 -10.55 -12.27
N ASP A 393 -14.13 -9.87 -11.16
CA ASP A 393 -14.13 -8.41 -11.07
C ASP A 393 -12.81 -7.76 -11.50
N ALA A 394 -11.64 -8.40 -11.28
CA ALA A 394 -10.36 -7.85 -11.72
C ALA A 394 -10.33 -7.55 -13.22
N THR A 395 -10.92 -8.45 -14.04
CA THR A 395 -11.04 -8.26 -15.49
C THR A 395 -11.91 -7.05 -15.84
N LEU A 396 -12.98 -6.82 -15.09
CA LEU A 396 -13.87 -5.68 -15.32
C LEU A 396 -13.28 -4.36 -14.82
N TRP A 397 -12.51 -4.40 -13.72
CA TRP A 397 -11.71 -3.26 -13.27
C TRP A 397 -10.63 -2.84 -14.27
N TYR A 398 -10.13 -3.78 -15.09
CA TYR A 398 -9.18 -3.46 -16.17
C TYR A 398 -9.80 -2.50 -17.22
N PHE A 399 -11.10 -2.64 -17.53
CA PHE A 399 -11.81 -1.68 -18.37
C PHE A 399 -11.89 -0.31 -17.73
N GLU A 400 -12.22 -0.25 -16.44
CA GLU A 400 -12.32 1.03 -15.72
C GLU A 400 -10.96 1.73 -15.63
N ALA A 401 -9.89 0.99 -15.32
CA ALA A 401 -8.52 1.53 -15.29
C ALA A 401 -8.11 2.05 -16.68
N SER A 402 -8.41 1.31 -17.75
CA SER A 402 -8.14 1.71 -19.14
C SER A 402 -8.96 2.94 -19.54
N ARG A 403 -10.23 3.02 -19.13
CA ARG A 403 -11.10 4.18 -19.36
C ARG A 403 -10.53 5.43 -18.69
N GLN A 404 -10.11 5.32 -17.42
CA GLN A 404 -9.52 6.44 -16.68
C GLN A 404 -8.20 6.88 -17.32
N TYR A 405 -7.36 5.94 -17.77
CA TYR A 405 -6.15 6.26 -18.52
C TYR A 405 -6.47 7.07 -19.78
N PHE A 406 -7.40 6.60 -20.60
CA PHE A 406 -7.79 7.30 -21.83
C PHE A 406 -8.39 8.67 -21.54
N ALA A 407 -9.23 8.79 -20.51
CA ALA A 407 -9.81 10.07 -20.10
C ALA A 407 -8.74 11.10 -19.67
N ALA A 408 -7.67 10.63 -19.01
CA ALA A 408 -6.57 11.47 -18.54
C ALA A 408 -5.58 11.86 -19.65
N THR A 409 -5.39 11.01 -20.67
CA THR A 409 -4.30 11.18 -21.65
C THR A 409 -4.75 11.46 -23.08
N GLY A 410 -5.94 10.99 -23.46
CA GLY A 410 -6.40 10.97 -24.86
C GLY A 410 -5.61 10.05 -25.79
N ASP A 411 -4.79 9.12 -25.25
CA ASP A 411 -3.88 8.26 -26.02
C ASP A 411 -4.63 7.20 -26.84
N LYS A 412 -5.07 7.62 -28.03
CA LYS A 412 -5.76 6.73 -28.99
C LYS A 412 -4.89 5.58 -29.48
N GLN A 413 -3.58 5.79 -29.58
CA GLN A 413 -2.66 4.76 -30.04
C GLN A 413 -2.63 3.59 -29.06
N PHE A 414 -2.56 3.87 -27.77
CA PHE A 414 -2.57 2.83 -26.76
C PHE A 414 -3.93 2.15 -26.66
N VAL A 415 -5.03 2.90 -26.77
CA VAL A 415 -6.37 2.29 -26.88
C VAL A 415 -6.48 1.35 -28.07
N GLN A 416 -5.89 1.71 -29.24
CA GLN A 416 -5.85 0.82 -30.40
C GLN A 416 -5.05 -0.47 -30.14
N GLU A 417 -3.97 -0.38 -29.36
CA GLU A 417 -3.16 -1.52 -28.91
C GLU A 417 -3.96 -2.46 -27.99
N LEU A 418 -4.70 -1.90 -27.02
CA LEU A 418 -5.49 -2.66 -26.04
C LEU A 418 -6.80 -3.23 -26.61
N PHE A 419 -7.38 -2.61 -27.62
CA PHE A 419 -8.72 -2.90 -28.10
C PHE A 419 -8.94 -4.38 -28.44
N PRO A 420 -8.02 -5.11 -29.09
CA PRO A 420 -8.21 -6.53 -29.39
C PRO A 420 -8.36 -7.38 -28.12
N VAL A 421 -7.58 -7.10 -27.07
CA VAL A 421 -7.65 -7.80 -25.78
C VAL A 421 -8.98 -7.52 -25.10
N LEU A 422 -9.42 -6.26 -25.07
CA LEU A 422 -10.68 -5.86 -24.47
C LEU A 422 -11.88 -6.48 -25.22
N ALA A 423 -11.82 -6.54 -26.54
CA ALA A 423 -12.85 -7.18 -27.36
C ALA A 423 -12.94 -8.69 -27.11
N ASP A 424 -11.80 -9.37 -27.03
CA ASP A 424 -11.71 -10.80 -26.71
C ASP A 424 -12.29 -11.10 -25.31
N ILE A 425 -12.04 -10.25 -24.33
CA ILE A 425 -12.66 -10.37 -23.00
C ILE A 425 -14.19 -10.35 -23.10
N ILE A 426 -14.78 -9.40 -23.83
CA ILE A 426 -16.25 -9.35 -23.99
C ILE A 426 -16.78 -10.61 -24.69
N GLU A 427 -16.09 -11.07 -25.72
CA GLU A 427 -16.48 -12.26 -26.47
C GLU A 427 -16.46 -13.52 -25.59
N TRP A 428 -15.42 -13.70 -24.76
CA TRP A 428 -15.34 -14.80 -23.81
C TRP A 428 -16.46 -14.77 -22.77
N HIS A 429 -16.81 -13.60 -22.27
CA HIS A 429 -17.90 -13.46 -21.30
C HIS A 429 -19.27 -13.77 -21.92
N GLN A 430 -19.46 -13.50 -23.22
CA GLN A 430 -20.65 -13.91 -23.95
C GLN A 430 -20.74 -15.42 -24.17
N ARG A 431 -19.61 -16.05 -24.55
CA ARG A 431 -19.52 -17.51 -24.78
C ARG A 431 -19.54 -18.33 -23.50
N GLY A 432 -19.07 -17.76 -22.43
CA GLY A 432 -18.75 -18.43 -21.17
C GLY A 432 -17.24 -18.72 -21.05
N THR A 433 -16.70 -18.42 -19.87
CA THR A 433 -15.30 -18.66 -19.50
C THR A 433 -15.22 -19.53 -18.24
N ARG A 434 -14.08 -19.50 -17.52
CA ARG A 434 -13.87 -20.32 -16.31
C ARG A 434 -14.94 -20.07 -15.24
N PHE A 435 -15.14 -21.03 -14.35
CA PHE A 435 -15.96 -20.92 -13.14
C PHE A 435 -17.42 -20.52 -13.39
N GLY A 436 -17.98 -20.89 -14.54
CA GLY A 436 -19.36 -20.59 -14.89
C GLY A 436 -19.63 -19.10 -15.19
N ILE A 437 -18.57 -18.28 -15.37
CA ILE A 437 -18.71 -16.87 -15.70
C ILE A 437 -19.24 -16.76 -17.14
N ARG A 438 -20.45 -16.16 -17.32
CA ARG A 438 -21.08 -15.94 -18.61
C ARG A 438 -22.19 -14.90 -18.53
N VAL A 439 -22.48 -14.28 -19.65
CA VAL A 439 -23.66 -13.43 -19.81
C VAL A 439 -24.91 -14.31 -19.86
N ASP A 440 -25.95 -13.95 -19.11
CA ASP A 440 -27.27 -14.55 -19.24
C ASP A 440 -28.02 -13.87 -20.41
N PRO A 441 -28.40 -14.62 -21.46
CA PRO A 441 -29.06 -14.04 -22.63
C PRO A 441 -30.46 -13.48 -22.32
N ASN A 442 -31.09 -13.87 -21.20
CA ASN A 442 -32.45 -13.42 -20.85
C ASN A 442 -32.47 -11.99 -20.33
N ASP A 443 -31.40 -11.53 -19.66
CA ASP A 443 -31.38 -10.21 -19.03
C ASP A 443 -30.05 -9.43 -19.29
N GLY A 444 -29.11 -10.02 -20.00
CA GLY A 444 -27.83 -9.38 -20.33
C GLY A 444 -26.85 -9.22 -19.14
N LEU A 445 -27.20 -9.75 -17.96
CA LEU A 445 -26.39 -9.70 -16.76
C LEU A 445 -25.33 -10.80 -16.73
N LEU A 446 -24.24 -10.54 -16.00
CA LEU A 446 -23.15 -11.48 -15.85
C LEU A 446 -23.40 -12.39 -14.63
N TYR A 447 -23.49 -13.69 -14.90
CA TYR A 447 -23.50 -14.75 -13.89
C TYR A 447 -22.07 -15.18 -13.60
N ALA A 448 -21.72 -15.45 -12.35
CA ALA A 448 -20.40 -15.94 -11.94
C ALA A 448 -20.51 -16.89 -10.75
N GLY A 449 -19.71 -17.95 -10.80
CA GLY A 449 -19.52 -18.85 -9.66
C GLY A 449 -19.88 -20.30 -9.92
N GLN A 450 -19.29 -21.11 -9.08
CA GLN A 450 -19.56 -22.55 -8.90
C GLN A 450 -19.28 -22.92 -7.43
N PRO A 451 -19.79 -24.02 -6.91
CA PRO A 451 -19.53 -24.43 -5.53
C PRO A 451 -18.03 -24.48 -5.19
N GLY A 452 -17.64 -23.94 -4.03
CA GLY A 452 -16.28 -23.99 -3.52
C GLY A 452 -15.32 -22.96 -4.12
N VAL A 453 -15.79 -22.01 -4.96
CA VAL A 453 -14.96 -20.99 -5.58
C VAL A 453 -15.42 -19.59 -5.16
N GLN A 454 -14.47 -18.73 -4.81
CA GLN A 454 -14.64 -17.31 -4.58
C GLN A 454 -14.09 -16.53 -5.77
N LEU A 455 -14.85 -15.57 -6.31
CA LEU A 455 -14.51 -14.86 -7.55
C LEU A 455 -14.60 -13.33 -7.44
N THR A 456 -15.24 -12.81 -6.39
CA THR A 456 -15.37 -11.37 -6.15
C THR A 456 -14.31 -10.89 -5.17
N TRP A 457 -14.24 -9.58 -4.90
CA TRP A 457 -13.33 -9.02 -3.91
C TRP A 457 -13.57 -9.56 -2.47
N MET A 458 -14.74 -10.13 -2.20
CA MET A 458 -15.04 -10.82 -0.94
C MET A 458 -14.60 -12.29 -1.02
N ASP A 459 -13.31 -12.54 -1.11
CA ASP A 459 -12.71 -13.81 -1.51
C ASP A 459 -12.07 -14.63 -0.37
N ALA A 460 -12.38 -14.33 0.89
CA ALA A 460 -11.89 -15.11 2.02
C ALA A 460 -12.32 -16.57 1.93
N LYS A 461 -11.31 -17.47 2.06
CA LYS A 461 -11.50 -18.92 2.02
C LYS A 461 -10.57 -19.60 3.00
N VAL A 462 -11.10 -20.53 3.78
CA VAL A 462 -10.34 -21.34 4.77
C VAL A 462 -10.50 -22.83 4.42
N GLY A 463 -9.47 -23.44 3.89
CA GLY A 463 -9.57 -24.80 3.34
C GLY A 463 -10.63 -24.83 2.23
N ASP A 464 -11.65 -25.68 2.40
CA ASP A 464 -12.78 -25.77 1.45
C ASP A 464 -13.94 -24.82 1.76
N TRP A 465 -13.89 -24.10 2.86
CA TRP A 465 -14.94 -23.18 3.26
C TRP A 465 -14.76 -21.79 2.62
N VAL A 466 -15.65 -21.45 1.68
CA VAL A 466 -15.81 -20.09 1.16
C VAL A 466 -16.63 -19.29 2.17
N VAL A 467 -16.04 -18.30 2.80
CA VAL A 467 -16.66 -17.56 3.92
C VAL A 467 -17.84 -16.73 3.47
N THR A 468 -17.72 -16.09 2.31
CA THR A 468 -18.74 -15.22 1.74
C THR A 468 -19.07 -15.68 0.33
N PRO A 469 -19.86 -16.77 0.17
CA PRO A 469 -20.21 -17.26 -1.15
C PRO A 469 -21.12 -16.27 -1.86
N ARG A 470 -20.75 -15.88 -3.07
CA ARG A 470 -21.49 -14.92 -3.89
C ARG A 470 -21.71 -15.46 -5.32
N THR A 471 -22.07 -16.75 -5.38
CA THR A 471 -22.44 -17.43 -6.63
C THR A 471 -23.78 -16.89 -7.12
N GLY A 472 -23.86 -16.50 -8.38
CA GLY A 472 -25.02 -15.88 -8.98
C GLY A 472 -24.64 -14.64 -9.79
N LYS A 473 -25.44 -13.60 -9.70
CA LYS A 473 -25.19 -12.30 -10.32
C LYS A 473 -24.89 -11.27 -9.21
N PRO A 474 -23.63 -10.99 -8.88
CA PRO A 474 -23.29 -9.98 -7.86
C PRO A 474 -23.52 -8.55 -8.38
N VAL A 475 -23.98 -7.66 -7.51
CA VAL A 475 -24.41 -6.30 -7.89
C VAL A 475 -23.27 -5.44 -8.44
N GLU A 476 -22.09 -5.44 -7.78
CA GLU A 476 -20.93 -4.68 -8.23
C GLU A 476 -20.33 -5.24 -9.52
N VAL A 477 -20.33 -6.56 -9.67
CA VAL A 477 -19.84 -7.22 -10.89
C VAL A 477 -20.71 -6.78 -12.09
N ASN A 478 -22.02 -6.68 -11.90
CA ASN A 478 -22.93 -6.25 -12.96
C ASN A 478 -22.90 -4.73 -13.20
N ALA A 479 -22.60 -3.92 -12.20
CA ALA A 479 -22.31 -2.50 -12.40
C ALA A 479 -21.02 -2.31 -13.20
N LEU A 480 -19.95 -3.07 -12.88
CA LEU A 480 -18.69 -3.08 -13.63
C LEU A 480 -18.86 -3.63 -15.06
N TRP A 481 -19.70 -4.65 -15.24
CA TRP A 481 -20.00 -5.21 -16.57
C TRP A 481 -20.65 -4.16 -17.48
N LEU A 482 -21.67 -3.45 -17.00
CA LEU A 482 -22.27 -2.33 -17.74
C LEU A 482 -21.23 -1.27 -18.09
N ASN A 483 -20.39 -0.87 -17.11
CA ASN A 483 -19.33 0.10 -17.31
C ASN A 483 -18.31 -0.38 -18.37
N ALA A 484 -17.94 -1.67 -18.37
CA ALA A 484 -17.03 -2.27 -19.36
C ALA A 484 -17.63 -2.22 -20.78
N LEU A 485 -18.91 -2.54 -20.93
CA LEU A 485 -19.61 -2.52 -22.23
C LEU A 485 -19.67 -1.10 -22.81
N VAL A 486 -20.00 -0.11 -21.99
CA VAL A 486 -20.01 1.29 -22.43
C VAL A 486 -18.60 1.78 -22.75
N THR A 487 -17.60 1.39 -21.94
CA THR A 487 -16.18 1.74 -22.16
C THR A 487 -15.69 1.22 -23.51
N ILE A 488 -15.93 -0.06 -23.85
CA ILE A 488 -15.48 -0.59 -25.14
C ILE A 488 -16.24 0.05 -26.32
N ALA A 489 -17.53 0.39 -26.16
CA ALA A 489 -18.27 1.13 -27.18
C ALA A 489 -17.67 2.53 -27.40
N GLN A 490 -17.26 3.23 -26.33
CA GLN A 490 -16.58 4.53 -26.40
C GLN A 490 -15.22 4.39 -27.11
N PHE A 491 -14.43 3.35 -26.81
CA PHE A 491 -13.16 3.07 -27.47
C PHE A 491 -13.35 2.71 -28.96
N ALA A 492 -14.32 1.88 -29.29
CA ALA A 492 -14.68 1.57 -30.68
C ALA A 492 -15.02 2.86 -31.47
N ARG A 493 -15.84 3.75 -30.90
CA ARG A 493 -16.18 5.04 -31.51
C ARG A 493 -14.95 5.93 -31.68
N ALA A 494 -14.08 6.02 -30.69
CA ALA A 494 -12.85 6.83 -30.74
C ALA A 494 -11.88 6.33 -31.83
N LEU A 495 -11.92 5.03 -32.15
CA LEU A 495 -11.11 4.35 -33.19
C LEU A 495 -11.82 4.25 -34.54
N GLY A 496 -13.05 4.79 -34.70
CA GLY A 496 -13.85 4.67 -35.94
C GLY A 496 -14.32 3.24 -36.23
N ARG A 497 -14.48 2.42 -35.21
CA ARG A 497 -14.97 1.03 -35.33
C ARG A 497 -16.47 0.95 -35.06
N ARG A 498 -17.11 -0.16 -35.44
CA ARG A 498 -18.54 -0.42 -35.19
C ARG A 498 -18.81 -0.52 -33.68
N THR A 499 -19.93 0.05 -33.22
CA THR A 499 -20.30 0.12 -31.81
C THR A 499 -21.55 -0.67 -31.46
N GLU A 500 -22.38 -1.00 -32.47
CA GLU A 500 -23.76 -1.45 -32.30
C GLU A 500 -23.90 -2.69 -31.41
N ALA A 501 -22.97 -3.64 -31.54
CA ALA A 501 -23.00 -4.87 -30.74
C ALA A 501 -22.76 -4.56 -29.24
N TYR A 502 -21.80 -3.69 -28.92
CA TYR A 502 -21.50 -3.31 -27.54
C TYR A 502 -22.63 -2.44 -26.93
N GLU A 503 -23.18 -1.54 -27.71
CA GLU A 503 -24.30 -0.69 -27.29
C GLU A 503 -25.57 -1.53 -27.04
N TYR A 504 -25.82 -2.55 -27.86
CA TYR A 504 -26.91 -3.49 -27.63
C TYR A 504 -26.73 -4.27 -26.33
N LEU A 505 -25.54 -4.83 -26.07
CA LEU A 505 -25.24 -5.52 -24.83
C LEU A 505 -25.36 -4.59 -23.61
N ALA A 506 -24.85 -3.36 -23.70
CA ALA A 506 -24.97 -2.37 -22.65
C ALA A 506 -26.44 -2.01 -22.34
N LYS A 507 -27.28 -1.93 -23.38
CA LYS A 507 -28.73 -1.72 -23.20
C LYS A 507 -29.35 -2.90 -22.46
N CYS A 508 -29.11 -4.15 -22.88
CA CYS A 508 -29.63 -5.34 -22.21
C CYS A 508 -29.20 -5.40 -20.74
N ALA A 509 -27.88 -5.18 -20.46
CA ALA A 509 -27.36 -5.18 -19.10
C ALA A 509 -27.98 -4.07 -18.23
N ARG A 510 -28.22 -2.88 -18.79
CA ARG A 510 -28.87 -1.76 -18.08
C ARG A 510 -30.33 -2.08 -17.75
N GLU A 511 -31.08 -2.65 -18.69
CA GLU A 511 -32.48 -3.07 -18.49
C GLU A 511 -32.56 -4.20 -17.45
N GLY A 512 -31.68 -5.21 -17.56
CA GLY A 512 -31.61 -6.32 -16.60
C GLY A 512 -31.24 -5.89 -15.19
N PHE A 513 -30.43 -4.83 -15.05
CA PHE A 513 -29.99 -4.34 -13.74
C PHE A 513 -31.14 -3.89 -12.84
N ALA A 514 -32.31 -3.52 -13.39
CA ALA A 514 -33.48 -3.17 -12.62
C ALA A 514 -33.94 -4.29 -11.65
N ARG A 515 -33.59 -5.55 -11.92
CA ARG A 515 -33.85 -6.70 -11.05
C ARG A 515 -33.16 -6.63 -9.70
N PHE A 516 -32.03 -5.88 -9.59
CA PHE A 516 -31.32 -5.71 -8.32
C PHE A 516 -32.07 -4.81 -7.33
N TRP A 517 -33.07 -4.02 -7.76
CA TRP A 517 -33.72 -3.09 -6.85
C TRP A 517 -34.67 -3.79 -5.88
N ASN A 518 -34.35 -3.75 -4.60
CA ASN A 518 -35.23 -4.26 -3.52
C ASN A 518 -36.20 -3.15 -3.07
N HIS A 519 -37.42 -3.19 -3.58
CA HIS A 519 -38.45 -2.20 -3.28
C HIS A 519 -38.83 -2.15 -1.79
N SER A 520 -38.74 -3.24 -1.06
CA SER A 520 -39.10 -3.30 0.37
C SER A 520 -38.02 -2.70 1.27
N ALA A 521 -36.72 -2.84 0.89
CA ALA A 521 -35.60 -2.35 1.65
C ALA A 521 -35.10 -0.98 1.17
N ASN A 522 -35.49 -0.57 -0.03
CA ASN A 522 -35.09 0.67 -0.69
C ASN A 522 -33.56 0.76 -0.92
N TYR A 523 -32.93 -0.39 -1.27
CA TYR A 523 -31.54 -0.54 -1.70
C TYR A 523 -31.40 -1.79 -2.59
N CYS A 524 -30.22 -2.06 -3.17
CA CYS A 524 -30.03 -3.19 -4.06
C CYS A 524 -29.83 -4.51 -3.30
N PHE A 525 -30.34 -5.62 -3.83
CA PHE A 525 -29.87 -6.96 -3.45
C PHE A 525 -28.37 -7.09 -3.72
N ASP A 526 -27.66 -7.81 -2.86
CA ASP A 526 -26.21 -8.05 -3.02
C ASP A 526 -25.91 -9.05 -4.14
N VAL A 527 -26.70 -10.13 -4.21
CA VAL A 527 -26.65 -11.17 -5.26
C VAL A 527 -28.06 -11.56 -5.66
N ILE A 528 -28.27 -11.75 -6.95
CA ILE A 528 -29.52 -12.36 -7.49
C ILE A 528 -29.18 -13.63 -8.29
N ASP A 529 -30.16 -14.49 -8.48
CA ASP A 529 -30.06 -15.76 -9.21
C ASP A 529 -28.95 -16.69 -8.67
N GLY A 530 -28.68 -16.61 -7.38
CA GLY A 530 -27.79 -17.51 -6.67
C GLY A 530 -28.49 -18.72 -6.08
N PRO A 531 -27.84 -19.51 -5.19
CA PRO A 531 -28.51 -20.55 -4.39
C PRO A 531 -29.69 -20.01 -3.60
N GLU A 532 -29.58 -18.80 -3.08
CA GLU A 532 -30.70 -17.97 -2.64
C GLU A 532 -31.10 -17.04 -3.80
N PRO A 533 -32.39 -16.98 -4.17
CA PRO A 533 -32.84 -16.21 -5.33
C PRO A 533 -32.48 -14.73 -5.27
N CYS A 534 -32.49 -14.13 -4.06
CA CYS A 534 -32.19 -12.72 -3.82
C CYS A 534 -31.54 -12.57 -2.43
N ASP A 535 -30.25 -12.29 -2.37
CA ASP A 535 -29.55 -11.93 -1.12
C ASP A 535 -29.80 -10.47 -0.77
N SER A 536 -30.57 -10.23 0.30
CA SER A 536 -30.91 -8.89 0.78
C SER A 536 -29.92 -8.34 1.81
N SER A 537 -28.76 -8.97 2.02
CA SER A 537 -27.73 -8.48 2.92
C SER A 537 -27.29 -7.07 2.54
N LEU A 538 -27.30 -6.16 3.53
CA LEU A 538 -26.81 -4.80 3.30
C LEU A 538 -25.27 -4.79 3.35
N ARG A 539 -24.68 -4.79 2.16
CA ARG A 539 -23.24 -4.76 1.90
C ARG A 539 -22.86 -3.51 1.10
N PRO A 540 -21.57 -3.12 1.10
CA PRO A 540 -21.10 -1.92 0.42
C PRO A 540 -21.08 -2.06 -1.10
N ASN A 541 -21.21 -3.25 -1.65
CA ASN A 541 -21.03 -3.58 -3.08
C ASN A 541 -21.91 -2.74 -4.01
N GLN A 542 -23.14 -2.42 -3.61
CA GLN A 542 -24.06 -1.59 -4.37
C GLN A 542 -23.56 -0.15 -4.59
N ILE A 543 -22.56 0.33 -3.83
CA ILE A 543 -22.00 1.68 -4.00
C ILE A 543 -21.38 1.87 -5.39
N PHE A 544 -20.90 0.78 -6.00
CA PHE A 544 -20.33 0.80 -7.35
C PHE A 544 -21.37 1.08 -8.43
N ALA A 545 -22.64 0.69 -8.22
CA ALA A 545 -23.73 1.07 -9.11
C ALA A 545 -24.00 2.60 -9.12
N VAL A 546 -23.45 3.33 -8.13
CA VAL A 546 -23.52 4.80 -8.04
C VAL A 546 -22.21 5.47 -8.40
N SER A 547 -21.09 4.95 -7.90
CA SER A 547 -19.77 5.62 -8.03
C SER A 547 -19.14 5.49 -9.42
N LEU A 548 -19.42 4.40 -10.15
CA LEU A 548 -18.93 4.21 -11.52
C LEU A 548 -19.58 5.23 -12.48
N PRO A 549 -18.89 5.59 -13.59
CA PRO A 549 -19.40 6.57 -14.55
C PRO A 549 -20.81 6.23 -15.06
N GLU A 550 -21.05 4.98 -15.38
CA GLU A 550 -22.30 4.46 -15.92
C GLU A 550 -23.19 3.87 -14.83
N SER A 551 -23.97 4.73 -14.18
CA SER A 551 -24.97 4.25 -13.21
C SER A 551 -26.20 3.67 -13.90
N PRO A 552 -26.62 2.42 -13.56
CA PRO A 552 -27.88 1.85 -14.03
C PRO A 552 -29.10 2.29 -13.19
N LEU A 553 -28.90 3.03 -12.10
CA LEU A 553 -29.91 3.41 -11.12
C LEU A 553 -30.50 4.81 -11.43
N THR A 554 -31.79 5.04 -11.10
CA THR A 554 -32.39 6.37 -11.14
C THR A 554 -31.76 7.29 -10.09
N ALA A 555 -31.97 8.61 -10.19
CA ALA A 555 -31.43 9.57 -9.23
C ALA A 555 -31.92 9.29 -7.78
N GLU A 556 -33.20 8.90 -7.63
CA GLU A 556 -33.79 8.53 -6.34
C GLU A 556 -33.16 7.28 -5.77
N GLN A 557 -32.95 6.26 -6.61
CA GLN A 557 -32.30 5.01 -6.22
C GLN A 557 -30.84 5.23 -5.84
N GLN A 558 -30.09 6.05 -6.60
CA GLN A 558 -28.72 6.42 -6.27
C GLN A 558 -28.64 7.08 -4.89
N ARG A 559 -29.55 8.02 -4.58
CA ARG A 559 -29.66 8.66 -3.26
C ARG A 559 -29.93 7.64 -2.17
N ALA A 560 -30.92 6.76 -2.38
CA ALA A 560 -31.29 5.73 -1.41
C ALA A 560 -30.12 4.78 -1.08
N VAL A 561 -29.34 4.37 -2.09
CA VAL A 561 -28.12 3.56 -1.90
C VAL A 561 -27.08 4.30 -1.07
N VAL A 562 -26.76 5.56 -1.40
CA VAL A 562 -25.77 6.35 -0.62
C VAL A 562 -26.25 6.54 0.81
N ASP A 563 -27.54 6.81 1.02
CA ASP A 563 -28.14 6.98 2.35
C ASP A 563 -28.09 5.70 3.18
N ALA A 564 -28.38 4.54 2.58
CA ALA A 564 -28.28 3.25 3.25
C ALA A 564 -26.83 2.94 3.66
N CYS A 565 -25.88 3.13 2.76
CA CYS A 565 -24.46 2.96 3.06
C CYS A 565 -24.00 3.93 4.16
N THR A 566 -24.43 5.19 4.12
CA THR A 566 -24.08 6.20 5.14
C THR A 566 -24.57 5.80 6.53
N ARG A 567 -25.81 5.36 6.63
CA ARG A 567 -26.45 5.05 7.93
C ARG A 567 -25.94 3.76 8.56
N HIS A 568 -25.60 2.75 7.77
CA HIS A 568 -25.37 1.40 8.27
C HIS A 568 -23.94 0.88 8.09
N LEU A 569 -23.19 1.41 7.12
CA LEU A 569 -21.88 0.88 6.76
C LEU A 569 -20.74 1.86 6.99
N LEU A 570 -20.98 3.17 6.86
CA LEU A 570 -19.92 4.17 6.97
C LEU A 570 -19.32 4.23 8.38
N THR A 571 -17.99 4.28 8.42
CA THR A 571 -17.20 4.54 9.63
C THR A 571 -16.19 5.64 9.34
N SER A 572 -15.33 5.97 10.31
CA SER A 572 -14.26 6.95 10.14
C SER A 572 -13.24 6.57 9.05
N TYR A 573 -13.07 5.26 8.76
CA TYR A 573 -11.98 4.79 7.92
C TYR A 573 -12.44 4.01 6.68
N GLY A 574 -13.73 3.90 6.42
CA GLY A 574 -14.26 3.18 5.27
C GLY A 574 -15.65 2.63 5.49
N LEU A 575 -16.02 1.63 4.69
CA LEU A 575 -17.33 0.97 4.82
C LEU A 575 -17.17 -0.42 5.43
N ARG A 576 -18.08 -0.77 6.34
CA ARG A 576 -18.23 -2.17 6.79
C ARG A 576 -18.59 -3.06 5.62
N SER A 577 -18.02 -4.24 5.58
CA SER A 577 -18.33 -5.26 4.56
C SER A 577 -19.70 -5.90 4.73
N LEU A 578 -20.31 -5.76 5.92
CA LEU A 578 -21.66 -6.19 6.26
C LEU A 578 -22.25 -5.28 7.34
N ALA A 579 -23.54 -4.96 7.27
CA ALA A 579 -24.21 -4.13 8.26
C ALA A 579 -24.25 -4.83 9.63
N SER A 580 -24.06 -4.05 10.71
CA SER A 580 -23.97 -4.57 12.09
C SER A 580 -25.23 -5.25 12.62
N GLY A 581 -26.38 -5.03 12.01
CA GLY A 581 -27.64 -5.72 12.35
C GLY A 581 -27.81 -7.09 11.72
N HIS A 582 -26.90 -7.56 10.87
CA HIS A 582 -26.99 -8.84 10.21
C HIS A 582 -26.56 -10.00 11.13
N ALA A 583 -27.23 -11.17 11.04
CA ALA A 583 -26.94 -12.31 11.90
C ALA A 583 -25.51 -12.84 11.82
N ASN A 584 -24.87 -12.71 10.66
CA ASN A 584 -23.48 -13.15 10.42
C ASN A 584 -22.44 -12.04 10.67
N TYR A 585 -22.84 -10.90 11.25
CA TYR A 585 -21.92 -9.79 11.50
C TYR A 585 -20.83 -10.15 12.50
N GLN A 586 -19.59 -9.84 12.16
CA GLN A 586 -18.41 -10.00 13.02
C GLN A 586 -17.62 -8.70 13.02
N GLY A 587 -17.73 -7.94 14.11
CA GLY A 587 -17.16 -6.59 14.24
C GLY A 587 -15.67 -6.55 14.59
N HIS A 588 -15.03 -7.70 14.89
CA HIS A 588 -13.63 -7.77 15.32
C HIS A 588 -12.82 -8.73 14.45
N TYR A 589 -11.72 -8.25 13.89
CA TYR A 589 -10.76 -9.07 13.14
C TYR A 589 -9.63 -9.53 14.08
N ALA A 590 -9.83 -10.67 14.74
CA ALA A 590 -8.94 -11.19 15.78
C ALA A 590 -8.92 -12.73 15.80
N GLY A 591 -7.99 -13.30 16.58
CA GLY A 591 -7.84 -14.75 16.74
C GLY A 591 -6.92 -15.39 15.71
N GLY A 592 -7.02 -16.72 15.57
CA GLY A 592 -6.26 -17.50 14.60
C GLY A 592 -6.70 -17.28 13.15
N PRO A 593 -6.07 -17.96 12.18
CA PRO A 593 -6.40 -17.78 10.75
C PRO A 593 -7.89 -17.98 10.44
N ARG A 594 -8.53 -19.00 11.02
CA ARG A 594 -9.94 -19.30 10.75
C ARG A 594 -10.89 -18.20 11.25
N GLU A 595 -10.67 -17.70 12.46
CA GLU A 595 -11.50 -16.67 13.09
C GLU A 595 -11.35 -15.33 12.32
N ARG A 596 -10.12 -14.99 11.95
CA ARG A 596 -9.86 -13.76 11.19
C ARG A 596 -10.48 -13.78 9.80
N ASP A 597 -10.29 -14.89 9.06
CA ASP A 597 -10.85 -15.02 7.71
C ASP A 597 -12.38 -15.08 7.74
N ALA A 598 -12.97 -15.63 8.82
CA ALA A 598 -14.40 -15.60 9.06
C ALA A 598 -14.95 -14.16 9.21
N ALA A 599 -14.18 -13.24 9.76
CA ALA A 599 -14.56 -11.84 9.94
C ALA A 599 -14.25 -10.95 8.73
N TYR A 600 -13.32 -11.36 7.86
CA TYR A 600 -12.66 -10.53 6.86
C TYR A 600 -13.63 -9.78 5.93
N HIS A 601 -14.75 -10.42 5.54
CA HIS A 601 -15.81 -9.83 4.72
C HIS A 601 -17.20 -9.92 5.39
N GLN A 602 -17.24 -10.05 6.73
CA GLN A 602 -18.48 -10.22 7.49
C GLN A 602 -18.66 -9.13 8.57
N GLY A 603 -18.14 -7.94 8.33
CA GLY A 603 -18.30 -6.81 9.26
C GLY A 603 -17.07 -5.90 9.30
N THR A 604 -15.90 -6.41 9.02
CA THR A 604 -14.65 -5.66 8.93
C THR A 604 -14.79 -4.46 7.99
N VAL A 605 -14.26 -3.32 8.39
CA VAL A 605 -14.23 -2.09 7.60
C VAL A 605 -13.08 -2.15 6.58
N TRP A 606 -13.36 -1.77 5.34
CA TRP A 606 -12.39 -1.72 4.27
C TRP A 606 -12.10 -0.28 3.87
N GLY A 607 -10.81 0.12 3.99
CA GLY A 607 -10.39 1.50 3.77
C GLY A 607 -10.58 1.97 2.32
N TRP A 608 -10.31 1.12 1.33
CA TRP A 608 -10.42 1.46 -0.07
C TRP A 608 -11.85 1.85 -0.51
N LEU A 609 -12.87 1.30 0.14
CA LEU A 609 -14.28 1.59 -0.15
C LEU A 609 -14.69 3.03 0.16
N LEU A 610 -13.87 3.76 0.94
CA LEU A 610 -14.14 5.17 1.21
C LEU A 610 -14.04 6.02 -0.06
N GLY A 611 -13.11 5.69 -0.97
CA GLY A 611 -13.00 6.38 -2.26
C GLY A 611 -14.27 6.31 -3.09
N PRO A 612 -14.77 5.12 -3.46
CA PRO A 612 -16.04 4.96 -4.15
C PRO A 612 -17.24 5.60 -3.43
N PHE A 613 -17.29 5.51 -2.09
CA PHE A 613 -18.33 6.17 -1.30
C PHE A 613 -18.30 7.69 -1.45
N VAL A 614 -17.14 8.30 -1.31
CA VAL A 614 -16.96 9.77 -1.47
C VAL A 614 -17.38 10.22 -2.87
N LEU A 615 -17.03 9.47 -3.91
CA LEU A 615 -17.42 9.79 -5.29
C LEU A 615 -18.93 9.63 -5.51
N ALA A 616 -19.54 8.60 -4.95
CA ALA A 616 -20.98 8.41 -4.98
C ALA A 616 -21.72 9.54 -4.24
N HIS A 617 -21.23 9.91 -3.05
CA HIS A 617 -21.76 11.03 -2.28
C HIS A 617 -21.65 12.34 -3.06
N LEU A 618 -20.49 12.62 -3.65
CA LEU A 618 -20.27 13.81 -4.48
C LEU A 618 -21.24 13.87 -5.67
N ARG A 619 -21.45 12.75 -6.35
CA ARG A 619 -22.42 12.64 -7.46
C ARG A 619 -23.85 12.97 -7.01
N VAL A 620 -24.28 12.38 -5.90
CA VAL A 620 -25.68 12.48 -5.43
C VAL A 620 -25.98 13.83 -4.81
N TYR A 621 -25.08 14.35 -3.99
CA TYR A 621 -25.31 15.56 -3.18
C TYR A 621 -24.67 16.81 -3.75
N ASN A 622 -23.71 16.65 -4.67
CA ASN A 622 -22.93 17.77 -5.23
C ASN A 622 -22.37 18.69 -4.14
N ASP A 623 -21.92 18.11 -3.02
CA ASP A 623 -21.33 18.82 -1.89
C ASP A 623 -19.86 18.38 -1.69
N PRO A 624 -18.89 19.07 -2.36
CA PRO A 624 -17.49 18.71 -2.30
C PRO A 624 -16.87 18.92 -0.92
N VAL A 625 -17.37 19.85 -0.11
CA VAL A 625 -16.86 20.11 1.25
C VAL A 625 -17.23 18.94 2.16
N ARG A 626 -18.50 18.54 2.15
CA ARG A 626 -18.95 17.38 2.92
C ARG A 626 -18.28 16.10 2.43
N ALA A 627 -18.16 15.90 1.12
CA ALA A 627 -17.48 14.74 0.55
C ALA A 627 -16.01 14.65 0.98
N ALA A 628 -15.28 15.76 0.97
CA ALA A 628 -13.89 15.83 1.42
C ALA A 628 -13.75 15.53 2.94
N SER A 629 -14.70 15.96 3.76
CA SER A 629 -14.63 15.74 5.22
C SER A 629 -14.62 14.28 5.64
N PHE A 630 -15.13 13.36 4.81
CA PHE A 630 -15.04 11.92 5.08
C PHE A 630 -13.61 11.38 4.99
N LEU A 631 -12.70 12.07 4.30
CA LEU A 631 -11.30 11.66 4.14
C LEU A 631 -10.41 12.14 5.30
N GLU A 632 -10.83 13.17 6.05
CA GLU A 632 -10.02 13.81 7.10
C GLU A 632 -9.53 12.86 8.21
N PRO A 633 -10.31 11.85 8.66
CA PRO A 633 -9.84 10.92 9.68
C PRO A 633 -8.54 10.19 9.33
N PHE A 634 -8.24 10.03 8.04
CA PHE A 634 -6.98 9.43 7.60
C PHE A 634 -5.75 10.25 7.99
N ALA A 635 -5.87 11.57 8.19
CA ALA A 635 -4.77 12.37 8.72
C ALA A 635 -4.25 11.84 10.08
N ASN A 636 -5.15 11.31 10.93
CA ASN A 636 -4.78 10.69 12.18
C ASN A 636 -4.29 9.25 12.00
N HIS A 637 -4.92 8.49 11.07
CA HIS A 637 -4.52 7.10 10.81
C HIS A 637 -3.07 7.00 10.33
N LEU A 638 -2.61 7.91 9.46
CA LEU A 638 -1.22 7.96 8.98
C LEU A 638 -0.18 8.14 10.11
N ARG A 639 -0.62 8.47 11.33
CA ARG A 639 0.22 8.69 12.52
C ARG A 639 0.10 7.57 13.55
N SER A 640 -0.75 6.57 13.36
CA SER A 640 -1.15 5.65 14.43
C SER A 640 -0.86 4.17 14.17
N TYR A 641 -0.61 3.75 12.94
CA TYR A 641 -0.41 2.35 12.55
C TYR A 641 0.73 2.23 11.55
N GLY A 642 0.45 2.09 10.24
CA GLY A 642 1.45 2.25 9.20
C GLY A 642 1.77 3.73 9.01
N LEU A 643 2.97 4.17 9.46
CA LEU A 643 3.32 5.58 9.44
C LEU A 643 3.47 6.11 8.02
N GLY A 644 2.73 7.18 7.72
CA GLY A 644 2.76 7.84 6.42
C GLY A 644 2.06 7.10 5.30
N THR A 645 1.35 6.01 5.59
CA THR A 645 0.61 5.20 4.61
C THR A 645 -0.76 4.81 5.17
N ALA A 646 -1.63 4.23 4.32
CA ALA A 646 -2.96 3.80 4.72
C ALA A 646 -3.05 2.27 4.77
N GLY A 647 -3.57 1.75 5.89
CA GLY A 647 -3.78 0.33 6.13
C GLY A 647 -4.93 -0.26 5.33
N GLU A 648 -5.07 -1.56 5.41
CA GLU A 648 -6.01 -2.37 4.64
C GLU A 648 -7.43 -2.31 5.21
N ILE A 649 -7.57 -2.77 6.46
CA ILE A 649 -8.85 -2.99 7.13
C ILE A 649 -8.84 -2.44 8.56
N PHE A 650 -10.04 -2.32 9.12
CA PHE A 650 -10.26 -1.91 10.51
C PHE A 650 -11.35 -2.78 11.13
N ASP A 651 -11.37 -2.88 12.45
CA ASP A 651 -12.49 -3.51 13.16
C ASP A 651 -13.82 -2.82 12.76
N GLY A 652 -14.88 -3.59 12.63
CA GLY A 652 -16.22 -3.08 12.33
C GLY A 652 -16.85 -2.29 13.47
N ASP A 653 -16.43 -2.57 14.71
CA ASP A 653 -16.88 -1.92 15.92
C ASP A 653 -15.89 -0.87 16.43
N ALA A 654 -16.41 0.13 17.13
CA ALA A 654 -15.58 1.17 17.73
C ALA A 654 -14.59 0.55 18.76
N PRO A 655 -13.35 1.03 18.80
CA PRO A 655 -12.83 2.27 18.23
C PRO A 655 -12.33 2.16 16.77
N PHE A 656 -12.75 1.15 16.01
CA PHE A 656 -12.32 0.92 14.61
C PHE A 656 -10.79 0.73 14.52
N ALA A 657 -10.27 -0.17 15.34
CA ALA A 657 -8.83 -0.43 15.41
C ALA A 657 -8.30 -0.92 14.06
N PRO A 658 -7.15 -0.39 13.58
CA PRO A 658 -6.56 -0.83 12.33
C PRO A 658 -6.07 -2.28 12.42
N ARG A 659 -6.26 -3.03 11.34
CA ARG A 659 -5.92 -4.43 11.18
C ARG A 659 -5.32 -4.69 9.79
N GLY A 660 -5.03 -5.95 9.50
CA GLY A 660 -4.52 -6.35 8.20
C GLY A 660 -3.11 -5.84 7.93
N CYS A 661 -2.78 -5.56 6.67
CA CYS A 661 -1.49 -5.01 6.31
C CYS A 661 -1.42 -3.50 6.59
N ILE A 662 -0.21 -3.04 6.93
CA ILE A 662 0.01 -1.65 7.36
C ILE A 662 -0.06 -0.64 6.22
N ALA A 663 0.15 -1.12 4.99
CA ALA A 663 0.22 -0.30 3.78
C ALA A 663 -0.50 -1.01 2.65
N GLN A 664 -1.61 -0.44 2.18
CA GLN A 664 -2.46 -1.06 1.15
C GLN A 664 -2.61 -0.15 -0.06
N ALA A 665 -2.24 -0.66 -1.24
CA ALA A 665 -2.19 0.09 -2.50
C ALA A 665 -3.54 0.70 -2.88
N TRP A 666 -4.63 -0.09 -2.85
CA TRP A 666 -5.95 0.41 -3.23
C TRP A 666 -6.52 1.42 -2.22
N THR A 667 -6.21 1.30 -0.90
CA THR A 667 -6.63 2.33 0.07
C THR A 667 -5.93 3.66 -0.24
N VAL A 668 -4.60 3.65 -0.43
CA VAL A 668 -3.84 4.86 -0.80
C VAL A 668 -4.33 5.44 -2.13
N GLY A 669 -4.51 4.59 -3.15
CA GLY A 669 -4.97 5.01 -4.47
C GLY A 669 -6.35 5.65 -4.44
N GLU A 670 -7.32 5.01 -3.77
CA GLU A 670 -8.69 5.48 -3.70
C GLU A 670 -8.84 6.77 -2.87
N LEU A 671 -8.07 6.91 -1.79
CA LEU A 671 -8.03 8.16 -1.02
C LEU A 671 -7.51 9.34 -1.86
N LEU A 672 -6.41 9.14 -2.61
CA LEU A 672 -5.86 10.16 -3.50
C LEU A 672 -6.83 10.53 -4.63
N ARG A 673 -7.48 9.54 -5.24
CA ARG A 673 -8.45 9.74 -6.32
C ARG A 673 -9.67 10.52 -5.81
N ALA A 674 -10.21 10.15 -4.66
CA ALA A 674 -11.36 10.81 -4.05
C ALA A 674 -11.03 12.24 -3.62
N TRP A 675 -9.87 12.45 -3.00
CA TRP A 675 -9.41 13.80 -2.61
C TRP A 675 -9.28 14.71 -3.83
N THR A 676 -8.64 14.26 -4.91
CA THR A 676 -8.49 15.04 -6.14
C THR A 676 -9.84 15.40 -6.77
N ALA A 677 -10.78 14.45 -6.79
CA ALA A 677 -12.12 14.68 -7.32
C ALA A 677 -12.90 15.72 -6.51
N THR A 678 -12.85 15.67 -5.17
CA THR A 678 -13.52 16.64 -4.30
C THR A 678 -12.91 18.03 -4.44
N ALA A 679 -11.58 18.14 -4.52
CA ALA A 679 -10.87 19.39 -4.71
C ALA A 679 -11.19 20.05 -6.08
N ALA A 680 -11.25 19.24 -7.15
CA ALA A 680 -11.65 19.70 -8.47
C ALA A 680 -13.11 20.23 -8.49
N ALA A 681 -14.02 19.50 -7.85
CA ALA A 681 -15.43 19.89 -7.75
C ALA A 681 -15.64 21.18 -6.95
N ALA A 682 -14.90 21.38 -5.87
CA ALA A 682 -14.93 22.60 -5.06
C ALA A 682 -14.55 23.84 -5.90
N THR A 683 -13.52 23.72 -6.75
CA THR A 683 -13.07 24.81 -7.64
C THR A 683 -14.09 25.15 -8.74
N GLY A 684 -14.71 24.13 -9.34
CA GLY A 684 -15.76 24.31 -10.32
C GLY A 684 -16.96 25.08 -9.74
N ARG A 685 -17.37 24.75 -8.51
CA ARG A 685 -18.45 25.43 -7.78
C ARG A 685 -18.12 26.89 -7.47
N THR A 686 -16.90 27.20 -7.06
CA THR A 686 -16.43 28.57 -6.79
C THR A 686 -16.47 29.43 -8.06
N LYS A 687 -15.99 28.91 -9.20
CA LYS A 687 -16.05 29.62 -10.49
C LYS A 687 -17.50 29.90 -10.92
N THR A 688 -18.40 28.96 -10.74
CA THR A 688 -19.84 29.12 -11.06
C THR A 688 -20.51 30.16 -10.16
N LEU A 689 -20.21 30.19 -8.86
CA LEU A 689 -20.72 31.18 -7.91
C LEU A 689 -20.17 32.60 -8.21
N MET A 690 -18.90 32.71 -8.53
CA MET A 690 -18.29 34.00 -8.92
C MET A 690 -18.87 34.53 -10.24
N SER A 691 -19.08 33.65 -11.23
CA SER A 691 -19.73 34.02 -12.49
C SER A 691 -21.19 34.48 -12.29
N ALA A 692 -21.94 33.78 -11.43
CA ALA A 692 -23.32 34.16 -11.08
C ALA A 692 -23.38 35.49 -10.29
N ALA A 693 -22.42 35.74 -9.41
CA ALA A 693 -22.32 37.01 -8.69
C ALA A 693 -21.94 38.20 -9.62
N ALA A 694 -20.99 37.98 -10.54
CA ALA A 694 -20.61 38.95 -11.54
C ALA A 694 -21.75 39.29 -12.53
N GLY A 695 -22.57 38.25 -12.89
CA GLY A 695 -23.76 38.44 -13.73
C GLY A 695 -24.87 39.24 -13.04
N ARG A 696 -25.00 39.21 -11.72
CA ARG A 696 -25.99 40.00 -10.94
C ARG A 696 -25.51 41.44 -10.68
N GLY A 697 -24.20 41.68 -10.63
CA GLY A 697 -23.63 43.02 -10.46
C GLY A 697 -23.76 43.91 -11.72
N GLY A 698 -24.02 43.34 -12.89
CA GLY A 698 -24.18 44.06 -14.15
C GLY A 698 -25.60 44.61 -14.44
N GLN A 699 -26.61 44.25 -13.62
CA GLN A 699 -28.00 44.68 -13.85
C GLN A 699 -28.51 45.84 -12.96
N VAL A 700 -27.68 46.40 -12.07
CA VAL A 700 -28.11 47.44 -11.12
C VAL A 700 -27.81 48.89 -11.59
N ASN A 701 -27.25 49.10 -12.78
CA ASN A 701 -26.96 50.44 -13.28
C ASN A 701 -27.53 50.73 -14.68
N ARG A 702 -28.86 50.62 -14.88
CA ARG A 702 -29.61 51.26 -15.98
C ARG A 702 -31.07 51.48 -15.59
N ALA A 703 -31.31 52.36 -14.61
CA ALA A 703 -32.59 53.02 -14.45
C ALA A 703 -32.36 54.33 -13.67
N GLY A 704 -32.20 55.43 -14.37
CA GLY A 704 -32.09 56.74 -13.75
C GLY A 704 -31.45 57.78 -14.65
N THR A 705 -32.12 58.22 -15.68
CA THR A 705 -32.31 59.62 -16.11
C THR A 705 -33.40 59.68 -17.15
#